data_a3ce32acb2453ee081b1955545eee77a
#
_entry.id   a3ce32acb2453ee081b1955545eee77a
#
_cell.length_a   1.000
_cell.length_b   1.000
_cell.length_c   1.000
_cell.angle_alpha   90.00
_cell.angle_beta   90.00
_cell.angle_gamma   90.00
#
_symmetry.space_group_name_H-M   'P 1'
#
loop_
_entity.id
_entity.type
_entity.pdbx_description
1 polymer ?
#
loop_
_entity_poly.entity_id
_entity_poly.type
_entity_poly.pdbx_seq_one_letter_code
_entity_poly.pdbx_strand_id
1 'polypeptide(L)'
;MFVFKKCKLTKGTKIIYKYFDMKKFEITYRKQLADDIYHMQVYAPVIAEATRPGQFLIVINGDRAERIPLTISDYSADKGTVDLVIQAIGISTKKIVNRQVGEQFADVVGPMGNPSEFINVDTEQLKQKHFLFVAGGIGAAPIYPQVKYLQNLGVKTTTILGARTADLIILESMFRETGTDLHISTDDGSKGFHGNVTQVLAHLVENEKYRFDEVVTIGPLIMMKYVEQVTRKYNLPCVVSLNSIMICGSGMCGVCRVTVAGKTKFTCVDGPEFNAHDVNFEEALQRQQNKKAPSADHVCNLDKAVATPKKKIKPRVPVREQPPELRKKNFDEVSYGYNAEEAMEEASRCLQCKNPQCVNHCPVNVYIPQFIQEVAEGNFRKAYEILSKSTNLPAVCGRVCPQESQCEGACILGKKGDPVAIGKLERFVADWALQNIQFPTMKPDFNADKVAVVGSGPAGLTVAGDLARLGYSVTVFEALQKPGGVLEYGIPEFRLPKLTVVTPEIDRLKQMGVDIRTDYVIGRSGNVDHLLNTGYEAVFIGAGAGLPCFLNLPGENLNGVYSANEFLTRVNLMQAFRADYDTPVDVADHVIVVGGGNVAMDAARTAVRLGAEVTLMYRRSEKELPARLEEVHHAKEEGVKLQLLTNPVEYLGDEDGFLTRVKCVKMELGEPDDSGRRRPQVIPDSEFTVDAGTVIVAIGTNPNPLLAKAAPRVKRNKWDAIDAENDFGKTSQPGVFAGGDVVTGAATVIEAMGAGKRAAKSIHEYIQEKKQVSVVANC
;
A
#
# COMPACT_ATOMS: atom_id res chain seq x y z
N MET A 1 4.60 -42.50 -17.62
CA MET A 1 4.58 -42.71 -19.06
C MET A 1 3.13 -42.48 -19.54
N PHE A 2 2.76 -41.22 -19.82
CA PHE A 2 1.44 -40.89 -20.30
C PHE A 2 1.53 -40.51 -21.77
N VAL A 3 0.79 -41.24 -22.60
CA VAL A 3 0.73 -41.10 -24.06
C VAL A 3 -0.18 -39.90 -24.40
N PHE A 4 0.38 -38.83 -24.92
CA PHE A 4 -0.39 -37.72 -25.51
C PHE A 4 -0.81 -38.10 -26.95
N LYS A 5 -2.12 -38.19 -27.18
CA LYS A 5 -2.70 -38.27 -28.52
C LYS A 5 -2.40 -36.97 -29.28
N LYS A 6 -1.70 -37.13 -30.44
CA LYS A 6 -1.47 -36.03 -31.41
C LYS A 6 -2.80 -35.51 -31.97
N CYS A 7 -3.18 -34.31 -31.58
CA CYS A 7 -4.21 -33.55 -32.31
C CYS A 7 -3.52 -32.73 -33.38
N LYS A 8 -3.98 -32.84 -34.63
CA LYS A 8 -3.46 -32.05 -35.79
C LYS A 8 -3.93 -30.60 -35.64
N LEU A 9 -2.97 -29.69 -35.38
CA LEU A 9 -3.21 -28.24 -35.26
C LEU A 9 -2.78 -27.51 -36.54
N THR A 10 -3.58 -26.55 -36.97
CA THR A 10 -3.41 -25.72 -38.18
C THR A 10 -2.30 -24.67 -38.01
N LYS A 11 -1.82 -24.09 -39.12
CA LYS A 11 -0.61 -23.24 -39.22
C LYS A 11 -0.47 -22.01 -38.25
N GLY A 12 -1.47 -21.71 -37.43
CA GLY A 12 -1.40 -20.59 -36.45
C GLY A 12 -0.74 -20.92 -35.13
N THR A 13 -0.48 -22.19 -34.80
CA THR A 13 -0.11 -22.68 -33.48
C THR A 13 1.38 -22.58 -33.12
N LYS A 14 2.25 -22.27 -34.09
CA LYS A 14 3.70 -22.14 -33.84
C LYS A 14 4.11 -20.93 -33.01
N ILE A 15 3.27 -19.91 -32.97
CA ILE A 15 3.56 -18.69 -32.22
C ILE A 15 3.24 -18.91 -30.71
N ILE A 16 2.20 -19.67 -30.39
CA ILE A 16 1.75 -19.94 -29.01
C ILE A 16 2.81 -20.75 -28.23
N TYR A 17 3.53 -21.68 -28.85
CA TYR A 17 4.54 -22.49 -28.19
C TYR A 17 5.79 -21.72 -27.74
N LYS A 18 6.12 -20.59 -28.35
CA LYS A 18 7.31 -19.80 -28.02
C LYS A 18 7.15 -19.05 -26.71
N TYR A 19 5.91 -18.79 -26.27
CA TYR A 19 5.59 -18.05 -25.03
C TYR A 19 5.33 -18.96 -23.81
N PHE A 20 5.16 -20.27 -24.01
CA PHE A 20 4.94 -21.22 -22.91
C PHE A 20 6.19 -21.51 -22.07
N ASP A 21 7.37 -21.14 -22.54
CA ASP A 21 8.66 -21.35 -21.86
C ASP A 21 9.22 -20.09 -21.18
N MET A 22 8.54 -18.94 -21.35
CA MET A 22 9.01 -17.66 -20.80
C MET A 22 8.62 -17.54 -19.32
N LYS A 23 9.59 -17.16 -18.51
CA LYS A 23 9.37 -16.95 -17.08
C LYS A 23 8.72 -15.58 -16.84
N LYS A 24 7.87 -15.50 -15.83
CA LYS A 24 7.23 -14.24 -15.41
C LYS A 24 8.30 -13.15 -15.21
N PHE A 25 8.13 -11.98 -15.82
CA PHE A 25 9.03 -10.82 -15.77
C PHE A 25 10.42 -11.01 -16.39
N GLU A 26 10.55 -11.93 -17.34
CA GLU A 26 11.76 -12.13 -18.11
C GLU A 26 11.99 -10.96 -19.09
N ILE A 27 13.22 -10.48 -19.15
CA ILE A 27 13.66 -9.45 -20.09
C ILE A 27 13.86 -10.10 -21.46
N THR A 28 13.03 -9.71 -22.42
CA THR A 28 13.01 -10.30 -23.78
C THR A 28 13.81 -9.50 -24.80
N TYR A 29 14.07 -8.22 -24.50
CA TYR A 29 14.83 -7.32 -25.35
C TYR A 29 15.53 -6.25 -24.52
N ARG A 30 16.72 -5.83 -24.97
CA ARG A 30 17.48 -4.74 -24.39
C ARG A 30 18.34 -4.06 -25.46
N LYS A 31 18.25 -2.73 -25.53
CA LYS A 31 19.05 -1.90 -26.47
C LYS A 31 19.37 -0.56 -25.83
N GLN A 32 20.57 -0.08 -25.96
CA GLN A 32 20.92 1.30 -25.61
C GLN A 32 20.45 2.23 -26.73
N LEU A 33 19.73 3.28 -26.39
CA LEU A 33 19.19 4.28 -27.31
C LEU A 33 20.07 5.55 -27.39
N ALA A 34 20.62 5.97 -26.24
CA ALA A 34 21.52 7.11 -26.08
C ALA A 34 22.37 6.88 -24.83
N ASP A 35 23.26 7.80 -24.50
CA ASP A 35 24.03 7.74 -23.28
C ASP A 35 23.10 7.64 -22.07
N ASP A 36 23.34 6.62 -21.24
CA ASP A 36 22.53 6.30 -20.05
C ASP A 36 21.03 6.05 -20.31
N ILE A 37 20.55 5.89 -21.56
CA ILE A 37 19.15 5.60 -21.90
C ILE A 37 19.04 4.25 -22.59
N TYR A 38 18.19 3.39 -22.04
CA TYR A 38 17.99 2.01 -22.49
C TYR A 38 16.53 1.70 -22.78
N HIS A 39 16.28 0.99 -23.87
CA HIS A 39 15.01 0.36 -24.17
C HIS A 39 15.06 -1.10 -23.73
N MET A 40 14.12 -1.51 -22.90
CA MET A 40 13.97 -2.87 -22.40
C MET A 40 12.54 -3.35 -22.63
N GLN A 41 12.39 -4.63 -22.98
CA GLN A 41 11.08 -5.27 -23.08
C GLN A 41 10.98 -6.40 -22.06
N VAL A 42 9.84 -6.49 -21.39
CA VAL A 42 9.59 -7.43 -20.29
C VAL A 42 8.36 -8.28 -20.59
N TYR A 43 8.45 -9.58 -20.39
CA TYR A 43 7.31 -10.49 -20.50
C TYR A 43 6.42 -10.38 -19.25
N ALA A 44 5.27 -9.75 -19.40
CA ALA A 44 4.29 -9.49 -18.35
C ALA A 44 2.86 -9.52 -18.91
N PRO A 45 2.33 -10.70 -19.25
CA PRO A 45 1.11 -10.85 -20.07
C PRO A 45 -0.12 -10.22 -19.42
N VAL A 46 -0.32 -10.36 -18.12
CA VAL A 46 -1.46 -9.75 -17.40
C VAL A 46 -1.39 -8.22 -17.47
N ILE A 47 -0.17 -7.66 -17.35
CA ILE A 47 0.04 -6.22 -17.44
C ILE A 47 -0.18 -5.76 -18.88
N ALA A 48 0.38 -6.46 -19.86
CA ALA A 48 0.29 -6.11 -21.29
C ALA A 48 -1.17 -6.08 -21.77
N GLU A 49 -2.00 -7.03 -21.35
CA GLU A 49 -3.43 -7.10 -21.68
C GLU A 49 -4.23 -5.93 -21.09
N ALA A 50 -3.92 -5.58 -19.84
CA ALA A 50 -4.62 -4.52 -19.10
C ALA A 50 -4.12 -3.10 -19.42
N THR A 51 -2.92 -2.96 -20.02
CA THR A 51 -2.29 -1.65 -20.27
C THR A 51 -3.06 -0.81 -21.29
N ARG A 52 -3.12 0.50 -21.01
CA ARG A 52 -3.62 1.55 -21.91
C ARG A 52 -2.61 2.71 -21.93
N PRO A 53 -2.58 3.56 -22.99
CA PRO A 53 -1.73 4.74 -23.06
C PRO A 53 -1.84 5.64 -21.81
N GLY A 54 -0.74 6.27 -21.42
CA GLY A 54 -0.66 7.15 -20.26
C GLY A 54 -0.35 6.45 -18.92
N GLN A 55 -0.32 5.11 -18.89
CA GLN A 55 -0.07 4.33 -17.69
C GLN A 55 1.43 4.00 -17.49
N PHE A 56 1.77 3.64 -16.25
CA PHE A 56 3.11 3.23 -15.83
C PHE A 56 3.05 1.90 -15.07
N LEU A 57 4.19 1.37 -14.70
CA LEU A 57 4.32 0.20 -13.83
C LEU A 57 5.44 0.43 -12.80
N ILE A 58 5.54 -0.46 -11.83
CA ILE A 58 6.62 -0.44 -10.84
C ILE A 58 7.49 -1.67 -11.03
N VAL A 59 8.80 -1.47 -11.17
CA VAL A 59 9.80 -2.54 -11.23
C VAL A 59 10.50 -2.67 -9.89
N ILE A 60 10.68 -3.93 -9.45
CA ILE A 60 11.49 -4.32 -8.30
C ILE A 60 12.59 -5.24 -8.82
N ASN A 61 13.83 -4.76 -8.84
CA ASN A 61 14.94 -5.43 -9.51
C ASN A 61 15.49 -6.67 -8.77
N GLY A 62 15.20 -6.79 -7.47
CA GLY A 62 15.64 -7.91 -6.61
C GLY A 62 14.99 -7.80 -5.23
N ASP A 63 15.13 -8.82 -4.40
CA ASP A 63 14.44 -8.94 -3.09
C ASP A 63 14.68 -7.76 -2.13
N ARG A 64 15.80 -7.04 -2.32
CA ARG A 64 16.23 -5.90 -1.49
C ARG A 64 16.19 -4.56 -2.22
N ALA A 65 15.62 -4.55 -3.44
CA ALA A 65 15.60 -3.37 -4.30
C ALA A 65 14.44 -2.44 -3.98
N GLU A 66 14.63 -1.16 -4.34
CA GLU A 66 13.57 -0.16 -4.33
C GLU A 66 12.45 -0.50 -5.33
N ARG A 67 11.30 0.11 -5.09
CA ARG A 67 10.16 0.12 -6.00
C ARG A 67 10.27 1.32 -6.94
N ILE A 68 10.63 1.07 -8.20
CA ILE A 68 10.91 2.13 -9.18
C ILE A 68 9.74 2.27 -10.16
N PRO A 69 9.02 3.41 -10.18
CA PRO A 69 7.98 3.68 -11.17
C PRO A 69 8.62 3.94 -12.53
N LEU A 70 8.15 3.22 -13.55
CA LEU A 70 8.62 3.37 -14.93
C LEU A 70 7.41 3.44 -15.86
N THR A 71 7.39 4.41 -16.77
CA THR A 71 6.31 4.56 -17.73
C THR A 71 6.37 3.46 -18.79
N ILE A 72 5.21 2.93 -19.17
CA ILE A 72 5.08 1.97 -20.26
C ILE A 72 5.19 2.73 -21.58
N SER A 73 6.26 2.45 -22.34
CA SER A 73 6.54 3.13 -23.61
C SER A 73 5.90 2.46 -24.83
N ASP A 74 5.59 1.18 -24.74
CA ASP A 74 4.75 0.42 -25.68
C ASP A 74 4.31 -0.89 -25.03
N TYR A 75 3.37 -1.60 -25.66
CA TYR A 75 2.89 -2.89 -25.17
C TYR A 75 2.28 -3.72 -26.28
N SER A 76 2.26 -5.04 -26.09
CA SER A 76 1.61 -5.99 -26.97
C SER A 76 0.89 -7.06 -26.17
N ALA A 77 -0.44 -7.02 -26.17
CA ALA A 77 -1.26 -8.07 -25.54
C ALA A 77 -1.02 -9.44 -26.17
N ASP A 78 -0.89 -9.51 -27.50
CA ASP A 78 -0.66 -10.77 -28.24
C ASP A 78 0.67 -11.43 -27.88
N LYS A 79 1.72 -10.62 -27.61
CA LYS A 79 3.04 -11.10 -27.21
C LYS A 79 3.17 -11.23 -25.70
N GLY A 80 2.26 -10.66 -24.94
CA GLY A 80 2.33 -10.58 -23.48
C GLY A 80 3.51 -9.73 -22.99
N THR A 81 3.91 -8.68 -23.73
CA THR A 81 5.10 -7.88 -23.42
C THR A 81 4.77 -6.41 -23.19
N VAL A 82 5.55 -5.78 -22.33
CA VAL A 82 5.56 -4.34 -22.09
C VAL A 82 6.97 -3.79 -22.35
N ASP A 83 7.04 -2.61 -22.95
CA ASP A 83 8.28 -1.92 -23.31
C ASP A 83 8.51 -0.76 -22.33
N LEU A 84 9.76 -0.60 -21.90
CA LEU A 84 10.21 0.41 -20.98
C LEU A 84 11.40 1.16 -21.55
N VAL A 85 11.41 2.49 -21.46
CA VAL A 85 12.61 3.29 -21.73
C VAL A 85 13.09 3.88 -20.41
N ILE A 86 14.33 3.59 -20.05
CA ILE A 86 14.87 3.81 -18.72
C ILE A 86 16.14 4.65 -18.81
N GLN A 87 16.18 5.76 -18.05
CA GLN A 87 17.39 6.55 -17.90
C GLN A 87 18.14 6.15 -16.63
N ALA A 88 19.41 5.79 -16.75
CA ALA A 88 20.26 5.26 -15.69
C ALA A 88 20.86 6.39 -14.82
N ILE A 89 20.04 7.15 -14.09
CA ILE A 89 20.47 8.30 -13.30
C ILE A 89 20.92 7.88 -11.89
N GLY A 90 20.08 7.11 -11.18
CA GLY A 90 20.28 6.67 -9.80
C GLY A 90 20.86 5.26 -9.70
N ILE A 91 21.18 4.84 -8.47
CA ILE A 91 21.74 3.50 -8.19
C ILE A 91 20.78 2.42 -8.67
N SER A 92 19.49 2.52 -8.38
CA SER A 92 18.49 1.52 -8.71
C SER A 92 18.23 1.42 -10.21
N THR A 93 18.11 2.54 -10.94
CA THR A 93 17.96 2.52 -12.39
C THR A 93 19.21 1.98 -13.10
N LYS A 94 20.42 2.26 -12.59
CA LYS A 94 21.67 1.64 -13.09
C LYS A 94 21.67 0.12 -12.89
N LYS A 95 21.21 -0.38 -11.76
CA LYS A 95 21.05 -1.83 -11.51
C LYS A 95 20.03 -2.45 -12.45
N ILE A 96 18.92 -1.77 -12.75
CA ILE A 96 17.86 -2.25 -13.67
C ILE A 96 18.41 -2.38 -15.08
N VAL A 97 19.02 -1.33 -15.64
CA VAL A 97 19.51 -1.35 -17.05
C VAL A 97 20.70 -2.28 -17.28
N ASN A 98 21.39 -2.69 -16.23
CA ASN A 98 22.49 -3.66 -16.30
C ASN A 98 22.01 -5.12 -16.45
N ARG A 99 20.72 -5.41 -16.17
CA ARG A 99 20.14 -6.73 -16.45
C ARG A 99 20.21 -7.08 -17.94
N GLN A 100 20.43 -8.35 -18.22
CA GLN A 100 20.56 -8.85 -19.56
C GLN A 100 19.29 -9.57 -20.04
N VAL A 101 19.15 -9.75 -21.36
CA VAL A 101 18.09 -10.57 -21.95
C VAL A 101 18.16 -11.99 -21.39
N GLY A 102 17.02 -12.55 -20.99
CA GLY A 102 16.89 -13.85 -20.32
C GLY A 102 16.95 -13.79 -18.79
N GLU A 103 17.39 -12.67 -18.19
CA GLU A 103 17.25 -12.44 -16.76
C GLU A 103 15.83 -11.95 -16.41
N GLN A 104 15.49 -12.04 -15.13
CA GLN A 104 14.16 -11.66 -14.62
C GLN A 104 14.26 -10.51 -13.62
N PHE A 105 13.26 -9.65 -13.59
CA PHE A 105 12.99 -8.81 -12.40
C PHE A 105 12.36 -9.64 -11.30
N ALA A 106 12.59 -9.25 -10.05
CA ALA A 106 11.97 -9.92 -8.91
C ALA A 106 10.45 -9.75 -8.96
N ASP A 107 9.98 -8.51 -9.18
CA ASP A 107 8.57 -8.21 -9.34
C ASP A 107 8.35 -7.06 -10.34
N VAL A 108 7.19 -7.09 -11.03
CA VAL A 108 6.67 -5.98 -11.84
C VAL A 108 5.19 -5.83 -11.52
N VAL A 109 4.81 -4.66 -11.04
CA VAL A 109 3.44 -4.37 -10.59
C VAL A 109 2.78 -3.35 -11.50
N GLY A 110 1.63 -3.67 -12.07
CA GLY A 110 0.93 -2.77 -12.97
C GLY A 110 -0.25 -3.39 -13.73
N PRO A 111 -0.84 -2.64 -14.68
CA PRO A 111 -0.56 -1.22 -14.95
C PRO A 111 -1.04 -0.33 -13.79
N MET A 112 -0.36 0.79 -13.58
CA MET A 112 -0.66 1.79 -12.57
C MET A 112 -1.04 3.12 -13.23
N GLY A 113 -1.63 4.03 -12.46
CA GLY A 113 -2.13 5.30 -12.99
C GLY A 113 -3.42 5.17 -13.79
N ASN A 114 -4.05 6.29 -14.07
CA ASN A 114 -5.20 6.34 -14.97
C ASN A 114 -4.70 6.31 -16.42
N PRO A 115 -5.41 5.68 -17.36
CA PRO A 115 -5.15 5.88 -18.77
C PRO A 115 -5.46 7.32 -19.17
N SER A 116 -4.85 7.79 -20.27
CA SER A 116 -5.14 9.11 -20.85
C SER A 116 -6.63 9.30 -21.09
N GLU A 117 -7.15 10.52 -20.84
CA GLU A 117 -8.60 10.78 -20.85
C GLU A 117 -9.26 10.46 -22.19
N PHE A 118 -8.55 10.67 -23.31
CA PHE A 118 -9.05 10.40 -24.66
C PHE A 118 -9.38 8.90 -24.92
N ILE A 119 -8.90 7.97 -24.08
CA ILE A 119 -9.25 6.54 -24.18
C ILE A 119 -10.75 6.29 -24.00
N ASN A 120 -11.44 7.15 -23.26
CA ASN A 120 -12.87 7.05 -22.97
C ASN A 120 -13.74 7.96 -23.85
N VAL A 121 -13.14 8.65 -24.85
CA VAL A 121 -13.84 9.54 -25.76
C VAL A 121 -14.21 8.78 -27.05
N ASP A 122 -15.38 9.08 -27.60
CA ASP A 122 -15.84 8.49 -28.87
C ASP A 122 -14.86 8.80 -30.02
N THR A 123 -14.58 7.81 -30.84
CA THR A 123 -13.58 7.91 -31.92
C THR A 123 -13.91 8.99 -32.95
N GLU A 124 -15.19 9.20 -33.28
CA GLU A 124 -15.58 10.22 -34.25
C GLU A 124 -15.43 11.65 -33.68
N GLN A 125 -15.59 11.81 -32.38
CA GLN A 125 -15.27 13.08 -31.70
C GLN A 125 -13.76 13.32 -31.67
N LEU A 126 -12.95 12.28 -31.43
CA LEU A 126 -11.49 12.42 -31.44
C LEU A 126 -10.96 12.79 -32.83
N LYS A 127 -11.50 12.24 -33.92
CA LYS A 127 -11.09 12.56 -35.29
C LYS A 127 -11.31 14.04 -35.67
N GLN A 128 -12.16 14.76 -34.94
CA GLN A 128 -12.38 16.19 -35.16
C GLN A 128 -11.34 17.07 -34.45
N LYS A 129 -10.52 16.47 -33.57
CA LYS A 129 -9.51 17.17 -32.77
C LYS A 129 -8.12 17.07 -33.40
N HIS A 130 -7.30 18.07 -33.09
CA HIS A 130 -5.87 18.08 -33.38
C HIS A 130 -5.07 18.14 -32.09
N PHE A 131 -4.38 17.06 -31.75
CA PHE A 131 -3.56 16.96 -30.55
C PHE A 131 -2.11 17.38 -30.83
N LEU A 132 -1.54 18.16 -29.92
CA LEU A 132 -0.11 18.45 -29.91
C LEU A 132 0.55 17.70 -28.74
N PHE A 133 1.57 16.91 -29.03
CA PHE A 133 2.40 16.24 -28.05
C PHE A 133 3.76 16.93 -27.92
N VAL A 134 4.17 17.29 -26.70
CA VAL A 134 5.44 17.96 -26.43
C VAL A 134 6.28 17.09 -25.49
N ALA A 135 7.34 16.52 -26.03
CA ALA A 135 8.25 15.61 -25.31
C ALA A 135 9.61 16.25 -25.07
N GLY A 136 10.11 16.18 -23.83
CA GLY A 136 11.48 16.56 -23.48
C GLY A 136 12.32 15.35 -23.03
N GLY A 137 13.40 15.05 -23.77
CA GLY A 137 14.30 13.94 -23.44
C GLY A 137 13.56 12.60 -23.32
N ILE A 138 13.67 11.95 -22.17
CA ILE A 138 13.01 10.66 -21.90
C ILE A 138 11.48 10.74 -21.97
N GLY A 139 10.89 11.94 -21.89
CA GLY A 139 9.45 12.14 -22.05
C GLY A 139 8.89 11.71 -23.41
N ALA A 140 9.73 11.45 -24.41
CA ALA A 140 9.34 10.83 -25.66
C ALA A 140 8.75 9.42 -25.46
N ALA A 141 9.25 8.67 -24.48
CA ALA A 141 8.80 7.30 -24.22
C ALA A 141 7.33 7.21 -23.77
N PRO A 142 6.83 7.94 -22.76
CA PRO A 142 5.42 7.92 -22.38
C PRO A 142 4.47 8.56 -23.40
N ILE A 143 4.96 9.45 -24.27
CA ILE A 143 4.16 10.05 -25.35
C ILE A 143 3.93 9.08 -26.50
N TYR A 144 4.90 8.22 -26.81
CA TYR A 144 4.83 7.33 -27.97
C TYR A 144 3.57 6.45 -28.03
N PRO A 145 3.16 5.71 -26.99
CA PRO A 145 1.95 4.89 -27.03
C PRO A 145 0.66 5.72 -27.19
N GLN A 146 0.66 6.98 -26.74
CA GLN A 146 -0.46 7.89 -26.89
C GLN A 146 -0.62 8.33 -28.34
N VAL A 147 0.47 8.78 -28.96
CA VAL A 147 0.49 9.16 -30.39
C VAL A 147 0.13 7.96 -31.27
N LYS A 148 0.75 6.81 -31.04
CA LYS A 148 0.47 5.56 -31.76
C LYS A 148 -1.01 5.17 -31.68
N TYR A 149 -1.63 5.28 -30.51
CA TYR A 149 -3.05 4.98 -30.32
C TYR A 149 -3.94 5.92 -31.14
N LEU A 150 -3.74 7.23 -31.03
CA LEU A 150 -4.54 8.22 -31.74
C LEU A 150 -4.35 8.13 -33.26
N GLN A 151 -3.13 7.93 -33.75
CA GLN A 151 -2.84 7.76 -35.17
C GLN A 151 -3.52 6.50 -35.72
N ASN A 152 -3.53 5.40 -34.98
CA ASN A 152 -4.24 4.17 -35.39
C ASN A 152 -5.77 4.37 -35.49
N LEU A 153 -6.33 5.36 -34.79
CA LEU A 153 -7.73 5.77 -34.92
C LEU A 153 -7.96 6.79 -36.05
N GLY A 154 -6.89 7.26 -36.72
CA GLY A 154 -6.95 8.30 -37.77
C GLY A 154 -7.15 9.73 -37.19
N VAL A 155 -6.76 9.98 -35.94
CA VAL A 155 -6.80 11.28 -35.30
C VAL A 155 -5.55 12.08 -35.68
N LYS A 156 -5.73 13.37 -35.94
CA LYS A 156 -4.63 14.26 -36.32
C LYS A 156 -3.75 14.56 -35.10
N THR A 157 -2.45 14.25 -35.20
CA THR A 157 -1.46 14.56 -34.15
C THR A 157 -0.25 15.29 -34.72
N THR A 158 0.27 16.25 -33.98
CA THR A 158 1.58 16.87 -34.15
C THR A 158 2.44 16.53 -32.93
N THR A 159 3.71 16.21 -33.13
CA THR A 159 4.62 15.84 -32.03
C THR A 159 5.89 16.69 -32.09
N ILE A 160 6.27 17.29 -30.96
CA ILE A 160 7.55 17.98 -30.77
C ILE A 160 8.44 17.10 -29.91
N LEU A 161 9.58 16.67 -30.43
CA LEU A 161 10.64 15.99 -29.68
C LEU A 161 11.77 16.96 -29.42
N GLY A 162 12.03 17.27 -28.15
CA GLY A 162 13.11 18.17 -27.78
C GLY A 162 14.18 17.48 -26.93
N ALA A 163 15.43 17.85 -27.15
CA ALA A 163 16.56 17.42 -26.35
C ALA A 163 17.67 18.49 -26.37
N ARG A 164 18.70 18.34 -25.53
CA ARG A 164 19.84 19.25 -25.54
C ARG A 164 20.66 19.13 -26.81
N THR A 165 20.87 17.92 -27.28
CA THR A 165 21.69 17.59 -28.47
C THR A 165 21.01 16.51 -29.33
N ALA A 166 21.44 16.36 -30.57
CA ALA A 166 20.90 15.38 -31.51
C ALA A 166 20.99 13.94 -31.00
N ASP A 167 22.06 13.59 -30.28
CA ASP A 167 22.33 12.24 -29.76
C ASP A 167 21.35 11.83 -28.65
N LEU A 168 20.67 12.80 -28.02
CA LEU A 168 19.67 12.60 -26.97
C LEU A 168 18.23 12.52 -27.53
N ILE A 169 18.04 12.67 -28.85
CA ILE A 169 16.75 12.46 -29.49
C ILE A 169 16.51 10.96 -29.61
N ILE A 170 15.57 10.45 -28.85
CA ILE A 170 15.21 9.02 -28.83
C ILE A 170 13.89 8.76 -29.56
N LEU A 171 13.69 7.52 -30.04
CA LEU A 171 12.46 7.00 -30.65
C LEU A 171 12.00 7.72 -31.92
N GLU A 172 12.81 8.60 -32.54
CA GLU A 172 12.43 9.38 -33.68
C GLU A 172 11.87 8.53 -34.85
N SER A 173 12.53 7.41 -35.20
CA SER A 173 12.06 6.50 -36.25
C SER A 173 10.68 5.94 -35.92
N MET A 174 10.45 5.57 -34.68
CA MET A 174 9.16 5.04 -34.22
C MET A 174 8.05 6.10 -34.34
N PHE A 175 8.32 7.36 -33.97
CA PHE A 175 7.34 8.44 -34.15
C PHE A 175 7.05 8.70 -35.64
N ARG A 176 8.05 8.70 -36.51
CA ARG A 176 7.84 8.84 -37.97
C ARG A 176 6.97 7.73 -38.55
N GLU A 177 7.14 6.51 -38.08
CA GLU A 177 6.33 5.36 -38.47
C GLU A 177 4.86 5.47 -38.07
N THR A 178 4.53 6.24 -37.04
CA THR A 178 3.12 6.47 -36.66
C THR A 178 2.36 7.35 -37.62
N GLY A 179 3.05 8.17 -38.41
CA GLY A 179 2.44 9.17 -39.31
C GLY A 179 2.12 10.50 -38.65
N THR A 180 2.55 10.73 -37.41
CA THR A 180 2.42 12.03 -36.75
C THR A 180 3.24 13.10 -37.47
N ASP A 181 2.75 14.35 -37.48
CA ASP A 181 3.51 15.50 -37.96
C ASP A 181 4.61 15.83 -36.93
N LEU A 182 5.87 15.43 -37.29
CA LEU A 182 6.97 15.36 -36.34
C LEU A 182 7.94 16.56 -36.46
N HIS A 183 8.06 17.35 -35.43
CA HIS A 183 9.02 18.44 -35.27
C HIS A 183 10.10 18.05 -34.24
N ILE A 184 11.36 18.33 -34.58
CA ILE A 184 12.50 18.07 -33.70
C ILE A 184 13.14 19.39 -33.32
N SER A 185 13.52 19.55 -32.05
CA SER A 185 14.32 20.68 -31.59
C SER A 185 15.49 20.22 -30.73
N THR A 186 16.62 20.90 -30.88
CA THR A 186 17.79 20.74 -29.99
C THR A 186 18.25 22.10 -29.50
N ASP A 187 18.61 22.16 -28.21
CA ASP A 187 19.04 23.42 -27.61
C ASP A 187 20.30 23.98 -28.28
N ASP A 188 21.21 23.09 -28.71
CA ASP A 188 22.45 23.41 -29.41
C ASP A 188 22.33 23.59 -30.92
N GLY A 189 21.15 23.36 -31.49
CA GLY A 189 20.90 23.42 -32.94
C GLY A 189 21.49 22.29 -33.77
N SER A 190 21.97 21.21 -33.15
CA SER A 190 22.58 20.06 -33.84
C SER A 190 21.59 19.28 -34.69
N LYS A 191 20.28 19.41 -34.44
CA LYS A 191 19.21 18.76 -35.24
C LYS A 191 17.88 19.51 -35.13
N GLY A 192 17.23 19.70 -36.27
CA GLY A 192 15.89 20.31 -36.33
C GLY A 192 15.89 21.81 -35.97
N PHE A 193 14.92 22.24 -35.23
CA PHE A 193 14.80 23.62 -34.77
C PHE A 193 15.88 23.93 -33.72
N HIS A 194 16.63 25.02 -33.90
CA HIS A 194 17.60 25.49 -32.90
C HIS A 194 16.86 26.24 -31.77
N GLY A 195 16.71 25.61 -30.65
CA GLY A 195 15.99 26.13 -29.48
C GLY A 195 15.23 25.03 -28.74
N ASN A 196 14.50 25.43 -27.71
CA ASN A 196 13.76 24.51 -26.88
C ASN A 196 12.31 24.27 -27.38
N VAL A 197 11.62 23.27 -26.83
CA VAL A 197 10.27 22.85 -27.23
C VAL A 197 9.22 23.95 -27.11
N THR A 198 9.37 24.90 -26.17
CA THR A 198 8.43 26.01 -25.98
C THR A 198 8.51 27.04 -27.12
N GLN A 199 9.71 27.21 -27.68
CA GLN A 199 9.91 28.07 -28.85
C GLN A 199 9.32 27.42 -30.10
N VAL A 200 9.45 26.10 -30.27
CA VAL A 200 8.78 25.40 -31.37
C VAL A 200 7.26 25.50 -31.24
N LEU A 201 6.72 25.26 -30.07
CA LEU A 201 5.27 25.42 -29.80
C LEU A 201 4.78 26.83 -30.18
N ALA A 202 5.49 27.86 -29.71
CA ALA A 202 5.14 29.25 -30.05
C ALA A 202 5.22 29.50 -31.56
N HIS A 203 6.27 28.98 -32.23
CA HIS A 203 6.45 29.12 -33.67
C HIS A 203 5.29 28.50 -34.48
N LEU A 204 4.87 27.27 -34.12
CA LEU A 204 3.76 26.57 -34.75
C LEU A 204 2.45 27.34 -34.62
N VAL A 205 2.17 27.91 -33.45
CA VAL A 205 0.94 28.66 -33.18
C VAL A 205 0.97 30.04 -33.86
N GLU A 206 2.08 30.78 -33.79
CA GLU A 206 2.18 32.17 -34.25
C GLU A 206 2.45 32.27 -35.78
N ASN A 207 3.44 31.52 -36.26
CA ASN A 207 3.94 31.65 -37.61
C ASN A 207 3.30 30.67 -38.60
N GLU A 208 3.16 29.39 -38.19
CA GLU A 208 2.58 28.34 -39.05
C GLU A 208 1.06 28.27 -38.90
N LYS A 209 0.47 28.98 -37.92
CA LYS A 209 -0.98 29.12 -37.68
C LYS A 209 -1.68 27.77 -37.39
N TYR A 210 -0.96 26.82 -36.76
CA TYR A 210 -1.58 25.59 -36.26
C TYR A 210 -2.67 25.93 -35.26
N ARG A 211 -3.72 25.11 -35.27
CA ARG A 211 -4.78 25.13 -34.25
C ARG A 211 -4.77 23.77 -33.55
N PHE A 212 -4.54 23.79 -32.27
CA PHE A 212 -4.54 22.59 -31.42
C PHE A 212 -5.72 22.64 -30.47
N ASP A 213 -6.42 21.52 -30.32
CA ASP A 213 -7.54 21.40 -29.41
C ASP A 213 -7.05 21.00 -28.00
N GLU A 214 -5.90 20.31 -27.93
CA GLU A 214 -5.30 19.88 -26.69
C GLU A 214 -3.78 19.70 -26.84
N VAL A 215 -3.04 20.13 -25.83
CA VAL A 215 -1.58 19.93 -25.72
C VAL A 215 -1.30 18.94 -24.61
N VAL A 216 -0.54 17.89 -24.89
CA VAL A 216 -0.06 16.92 -23.88
C VAL A 216 1.44 17.06 -23.77
N THR A 217 1.96 17.34 -22.55
CA THR A 217 3.39 17.54 -22.37
C THR A 217 3.96 16.60 -21.30
N ILE A 218 5.07 15.96 -21.63
CA ILE A 218 5.76 15.02 -20.76
C ILE A 218 7.28 15.22 -20.86
N GLY A 219 7.94 15.39 -19.74
CA GLY A 219 9.39 15.60 -19.68
C GLY A 219 9.85 16.07 -18.30
N PRO A 220 11.01 16.73 -18.22
CA PRO A 220 11.47 17.36 -16.98
C PRO A 220 10.42 18.34 -16.44
N LEU A 221 10.17 18.33 -15.14
CA LEU A 221 9.11 19.13 -14.51
C LEU A 221 9.24 20.63 -14.82
N ILE A 222 10.50 21.12 -14.87
CA ILE A 222 10.76 22.51 -15.27
C ILE A 222 10.34 22.82 -16.72
N MET A 223 10.54 21.87 -17.65
CA MET A 223 10.08 22.02 -19.03
C MET A 223 8.55 22.08 -19.09
N MET A 224 7.87 21.17 -18.40
CA MET A 224 6.40 21.14 -18.36
C MET A 224 5.81 22.42 -17.78
N LYS A 225 6.45 23.01 -16.76
CA LYS A 225 6.10 24.34 -16.23
C LYS A 225 6.17 25.43 -17.31
N TYR A 226 7.24 25.47 -18.12
CA TYR A 226 7.36 26.45 -19.18
C TYR A 226 6.39 26.19 -20.34
N VAL A 227 6.11 24.94 -20.69
CA VAL A 227 5.06 24.61 -21.70
C VAL A 227 3.70 25.07 -21.20
N GLU A 228 3.39 24.88 -19.92
CA GLU A 228 2.15 25.38 -19.30
C GLU A 228 2.03 26.91 -19.45
N GLN A 229 3.09 27.66 -19.18
CA GLN A 229 3.07 29.11 -19.33
C GLN A 229 2.78 29.56 -20.80
N VAL A 230 3.37 28.86 -21.77
CA VAL A 230 3.15 29.13 -23.19
C VAL A 230 1.72 28.76 -23.58
N THR A 231 1.21 27.60 -23.19
CA THR A 231 -0.18 27.20 -23.49
C THR A 231 -1.21 28.10 -22.85
N ARG A 232 -0.96 28.61 -21.63
CA ARG A 232 -1.78 29.60 -20.96
C ARG A 232 -1.82 30.94 -21.74
N LYS A 233 -0.66 31.38 -22.26
CA LYS A 233 -0.58 32.60 -23.11
C LYS A 233 -1.48 32.51 -24.34
N TYR A 234 -1.55 31.32 -24.96
CA TYR A 234 -2.34 31.09 -26.19
C TYR A 234 -3.74 30.52 -25.92
N ASN A 235 -4.14 30.41 -24.66
CA ASN A 235 -5.41 29.85 -24.21
C ASN A 235 -5.65 28.40 -24.79
N LEU A 236 -4.62 27.58 -24.78
CA LEU A 236 -4.66 26.19 -25.21
C LEU A 236 -4.87 25.25 -24.00
N PRO A 237 -5.84 24.33 -24.06
CA PRO A 237 -5.92 23.27 -23.05
C PRO A 237 -4.60 22.47 -22.99
N CYS A 238 -4.12 22.22 -21.78
CA CYS A 238 -2.83 21.55 -21.60
C CYS A 238 -2.91 20.50 -20.50
N VAL A 239 -2.46 19.30 -20.83
CA VAL A 239 -2.32 18.15 -19.92
C VAL A 239 -0.85 17.88 -19.66
N VAL A 240 -0.47 17.70 -18.39
CA VAL A 240 0.87 17.27 -17.98
C VAL A 240 0.81 15.89 -17.37
N SER A 241 1.79 15.04 -17.69
CA SER A 241 1.99 13.76 -16.99
C SER A 241 3.12 13.89 -15.99
N LEU A 242 2.77 13.85 -14.69
CA LEU A 242 3.70 14.12 -13.60
C LEU A 242 4.47 12.86 -13.20
N ASN A 243 5.79 13.01 -13.05
CA ASN A 243 6.67 11.98 -12.51
C ASN A 243 7.04 12.30 -11.07
N SER A 244 6.12 12.06 -10.13
CA SER A 244 6.35 12.23 -8.69
C SER A 244 7.07 11.01 -8.10
N ILE A 245 7.73 11.19 -6.93
CA ILE A 245 8.25 10.06 -6.15
C ILE A 245 7.09 9.12 -5.80
N MET A 246 7.25 7.83 -6.03
CA MET A 246 6.23 6.82 -5.77
C MET A 246 6.83 5.59 -5.09
N ILE A 247 6.08 4.98 -4.16
CA ILE A 247 6.45 3.75 -3.48
C ILE A 247 5.42 2.66 -3.74
N CYS A 248 4.16 2.85 -3.32
CA CYS A 248 3.14 1.82 -3.48
C CYS A 248 2.51 1.79 -4.87
N GLY A 249 2.37 2.92 -5.54
CA GLY A 249 1.68 3.06 -6.84
C GLY A 249 0.15 2.91 -6.77
N SER A 250 -0.40 2.54 -5.62
CA SER A 250 -1.81 2.15 -5.43
C SER A 250 -2.62 3.10 -4.55
N GLY A 251 -2.10 4.28 -4.18
CA GLY A 251 -2.78 5.26 -3.33
C GLY A 251 -2.71 4.99 -1.83
N MET A 252 -1.90 4.01 -1.39
CA MET A 252 -1.84 3.60 0.02
C MET A 252 -0.90 4.47 0.87
N CYS A 253 0.25 4.90 0.32
CA CYS A 253 1.28 5.56 1.12
C CYS A 253 1.20 7.09 1.10
N GLY A 254 0.63 7.71 0.07
CA GLY A 254 0.50 9.17 -0.06
C GLY A 254 1.78 9.93 -0.39
N VAL A 255 2.89 9.25 -0.72
CA VAL A 255 4.16 9.90 -1.07
C VAL A 255 4.07 10.70 -2.37
N CYS A 256 3.27 10.25 -3.34
CA CYS A 256 3.12 10.87 -4.65
C CYS A 256 2.10 12.02 -4.69
N ARG A 257 1.86 12.68 -3.56
CA ARG A 257 0.93 13.81 -3.49
C ARG A 257 1.44 15.02 -4.24
N VAL A 258 0.52 15.74 -4.81
CA VAL A 258 0.73 17.00 -5.54
C VAL A 258 -0.50 17.89 -5.36
N THR A 259 -0.33 19.20 -5.31
CA THR A 259 -1.46 20.13 -5.26
C THR A 259 -1.95 20.45 -6.67
N VAL A 260 -3.23 20.16 -6.93
CA VAL A 260 -3.94 20.44 -8.20
C VAL A 260 -5.24 21.16 -7.86
N ALA A 261 -5.48 22.34 -8.45
CA ALA A 261 -6.63 23.21 -8.15
C ALA A 261 -6.80 23.46 -6.64
N GLY A 262 -5.70 23.65 -5.91
CA GLY A 262 -5.69 23.91 -4.46
C GLY A 262 -6.03 22.69 -3.59
N LYS A 263 -6.09 21.48 -4.16
CA LYS A 263 -6.40 20.25 -3.43
C LYS A 263 -5.27 19.23 -3.57
N THR A 264 -4.99 18.51 -2.49
CA THR A 264 -4.05 17.39 -2.53
C THR A 264 -4.59 16.26 -3.39
N LYS A 265 -3.83 15.87 -4.40
CA LYS A 265 -4.05 14.73 -5.30
C LYS A 265 -2.90 13.73 -5.21
N PHE A 266 -3.15 12.49 -5.58
CA PHE A 266 -2.13 11.42 -5.57
C PHE A 266 -1.86 10.95 -7.00
N THR A 267 -0.67 11.26 -7.51
CA THR A 267 -0.29 11.01 -8.90
C THR A 267 -0.52 9.55 -9.34
N CYS A 268 -0.35 8.58 -8.45
CA CYS A 268 -0.52 7.16 -8.79
C CYS A 268 -1.98 6.69 -8.93
N VAL A 269 -2.97 7.41 -8.39
CA VAL A 269 -4.39 7.01 -8.43
C VAL A 269 -5.29 8.07 -9.05
N ASP A 270 -5.02 9.37 -8.83
CA ASP A 270 -5.75 10.47 -9.45
C ASP A 270 -5.19 10.82 -10.84
N GLY A 271 -3.87 10.63 -11.06
CA GLY A 271 -3.12 10.90 -12.28
C GLY A 271 -2.64 9.61 -13.00
N PRO A 272 -1.49 9.66 -13.69
CA PRO A 272 -0.43 10.68 -13.63
C PRO A 272 -0.72 11.97 -14.41
N GLU A 273 -1.74 11.99 -15.27
CA GLU A 273 -2.10 13.11 -16.10
C GLU A 273 -3.05 14.08 -15.35
N PHE A 274 -2.76 15.38 -15.45
CA PHE A 274 -3.55 16.45 -14.83
C PHE A 274 -3.63 17.67 -15.77
N ASN A 275 -4.69 18.48 -15.61
CA ASN A 275 -4.72 19.79 -16.25
C ASN A 275 -3.54 20.63 -15.78
N ALA A 276 -2.64 20.99 -16.69
CA ALA A 276 -1.41 21.70 -16.40
C ALA A 276 -1.66 23.04 -15.69
N HIS A 277 -2.74 23.74 -16.06
CA HIS A 277 -3.10 25.06 -15.52
C HIS A 277 -3.53 25.03 -14.06
N ASP A 278 -3.82 23.85 -13.50
CA ASP A 278 -4.25 23.65 -12.11
C ASP A 278 -3.12 23.11 -11.22
N VAL A 279 -1.98 22.69 -11.79
CA VAL A 279 -0.85 22.11 -11.05
C VAL A 279 -0.01 23.19 -10.37
N ASN A 280 0.31 23.00 -9.09
CA ASN A 280 1.31 23.79 -8.39
C ASN A 280 2.73 23.29 -8.71
N PHE A 281 3.32 23.82 -9.78
CA PHE A 281 4.66 23.42 -10.23
C PHE A 281 5.79 23.80 -9.27
N GLU A 282 5.65 24.88 -8.50
CA GLU A 282 6.69 25.30 -7.53
C GLU A 282 6.84 24.26 -6.44
N GLU A 283 5.73 23.87 -5.84
CA GLU A 283 5.68 22.82 -4.83
C GLU A 283 6.21 21.46 -5.38
N ALA A 284 5.78 21.08 -6.59
CA ALA A 284 6.20 19.84 -7.21
C ALA A 284 7.72 19.82 -7.49
N LEU A 285 8.33 20.94 -7.88
CA LEU A 285 9.77 21.09 -8.07
C LEU A 285 10.54 20.97 -6.75
N GLN A 286 10.08 21.60 -5.68
CA GLN A 286 10.70 21.52 -4.35
C GLN A 286 10.73 20.06 -3.83
N ARG A 287 9.64 19.32 -4.00
CA ARG A 287 9.57 17.91 -3.59
C ARG A 287 10.50 16.96 -4.35
N GLN A 288 11.00 17.32 -5.51
CA GLN A 288 12.00 16.55 -6.25
C GLN A 288 13.44 16.77 -5.76
N GLN A 289 13.69 17.75 -4.91
CA GLN A 289 15.02 18.06 -4.38
C GLN A 289 15.32 17.20 -3.15
N ASN A 290 16.10 16.13 -3.32
CA ASN A 290 16.55 15.28 -2.20
C ASN A 290 17.94 15.72 -1.70
N LYS A 291 18.05 16.10 -0.42
CA LYS A 291 19.36 16.23 0.26
C LYS A 291 19.85 14.86 0.73
N LYS A 292 21.12 14.56 0.52
CA LYS A 292 21.79 13.36 1.06
C LYS A 292 22.01 13.54 2.55
N ALA A 293 21.60 12.58 3.39
CA ALA A 293 21.87 12.56 4.82
C ALA A 293 23.29 12.05 5.15
N PRO A 294 23.93 12.54 6.22
CA PRO A 294 25.17 11.96 6.76
C PRO A 294 24.87 10.85 7.77
N SER A 295 25.74 9.83 7.80
CA SER A 295 25.74 8.73 8.75
C SER A 295 26.31 9.13 10.10
N ALA A 296 25.72 8.65 11.22
CA ALA A 296 26.34 8.75 12.54
C ALA A 296 26.08 7.52 13.41
N ASP A 297 27.18 6.97 13.91
CA ASP A 297 27.26 5.93 14.94
C ASP A 297 27.01 6.52 16.33
N HIS A 298 26.30 5.82 17.22
CA HIS A 298 26.54 5.96 18.67
C HIS A 298 26.05 4.80 19.56
N VAL A 299 26.75 4.61 20.70
CA VAL A 299 26.80 3.48 21.62
C VAL A 299 26.19 3.81 23.01
N CYS A 300 25.52 2.84 23.54
CA CYS A 300 25.11 2.30 24.88
C CYS A 300 25.44 3.02 26.24
N ASN A 301 24.54 2.93 27.25
CA ASN A 301 24.64 2.19 28.54
C ASN A 301 23.47 2.40 29.53
N LEU A 302 22.98 1.38 30.06
CA LEU A 302 22.59 0.65 31.31
C LEU A 302 22.40 1.46 32.64
N ASP A 303 21.39 1.24 33.48
CA ASP A 303 21.07 0.17 34.45
C ASP A 303 19.88 0.47 35.40
N LYS A 304 19.11 -0.58 35.66
CA LYS A 304 18.33 -1.09 36.81
C LYS A 304 17.61 -0.25 37.89
N ALA A 305 16.41 -0.71 38.27
CA ALA A 305 16.07 -1.18 39.66
C ALA A 305 14.65 -1.77 39.83
N VAL A 306 14.52 -2.67 40.80
CA VAL A 306 13.43 -3.59 41.16
C VAL A 306 12.64 -3.11 42.38
N ALA A 307 11.35 -3.50 42.51
CA ALA A 307 10.65 -3.59 43.80
C ALA A 307 9.45 -4.57 43.79
N THR A 308 9.27 -5.27 44.90
CA THR A 308 8.43 -6.46 45.16
C THR A 308 7.18 -6.19 46.03
N PRO A 309 6.34 -7.18 46.46
CA PRO A 309 4.90 -7.25 46.21
C PRO A 309 3.99 -7.31 47.43
N LYS A 310 2.65 -7.35 47.27
CA LYS A 310 1.67 -7.81 48.29
C LYS A 310 0.56 -8.70 47.70
N LYS A 311 0.26 -9.83 48.35
CA LYS A 311 -0.64 -10.93 48.02
C LYS A 311 -2.13 -10.62 48.22
N LYS A 312 -3.01 -11.23 47.28
CA LYS A 312 -4.21 -12.02 47.66
C LYS A 312 -5.05 -12.62 46.53
N ILE A 313 -4.73 -12.40 45.30
CA ILE A 313 -5.01 -13.26 44.14
C ILE A 313 -3.63 -13.52 43.60
N LYS A 314 -3.32 -14.75 43.07
CA LYS A 314 -2.02 -14.91 42.40
C LYS A 314 -1.87 -13.76 41.40
N PRO A 315 -0.83 -12.92 41.52
CA PRO A 315 -0.63 -11.82 40.61
C PRO A 315 -0.46 -12.38 39.18
N ARG A 316 -0.77 -11.55 38.19
CA ARG A 316 -0.47 -11.87 36.78
C ARG A 316 1.01 -12.20 36.64
N VAL A 317 1.35 -13.27 35.94
CA VAL A 317 2.75 -13.62 35.65
C VAL A 317 3.32 -12.51 34.76
N PRO A 318 4.41 -11.83 35.16
CA PRO A 318 5.00 -10.76 34.36
C PRO A 318 5.56 -11.32 33.06
N VAL A 319 5.35 -10.59 31.96
CA VAL A 319 5.95 -10.94 30.66
C VAL A 319 7.35 -10.36 30.60
N ARG A 320 8.29 -11.14 30.12
CA ARG A 320 9.67 -10.69 29.91
C ARG A 320 9.76 -9.82 28.68
N GLU A 321 10.45 -8.68 28.80
CA GLU A 321 10.62 -7.72 27.71
C GLU A 321 12.07 -7.23 27.64
N GLN A 322 12.47 -6.73 26.46
CA GLN A 322 13.74 -6.04 26.33
C GLN A 322 13.76 -4.77 27.19
N PRO A 323 14.87 -4.47 27.90
CA PRO A 323 15.03 -3.20 28.62
C PRO A 323 14.84 -2.00 27.68
N PRO A 324 14.19 -0.91 28.11
CA PRO A 324 13.90 0.26 27.27
C PRO A 324 15.12 0.83 26.55
N GLU A 325 16.27 0.95 27.25
CA GLU A 325 17.49 1.49 26.70
C GLU A 325 18.13 0.61 25.62
N LEU A 326 17.81 -0.69 25.60
CA LEU A 326 18.25 -1.62 24.57
C LEU A 326 17.27 -1.63 23.40
N ARG A 327 15.96 -1.80 23.69
CA ARG A 327 14.94 -1.98 22.66
C ARG A 327 14.73 -0.76 21.77
N LYS A 328 15.00 0.47 22.28
CA LYS A 328 14.91 1.70 21.48
C LYS A 328 16.02 1.83 20.40
N LYS A 329 17.00 0.92 20.37
CA LYS A 329 18.14 0.96 19.45
C LYS A 329 18.15 -0.20 18.44
N ASN A 330 17.15 -1.07 18.47
CA ASN A 330 17.04 -2.21 17.56
C ASN A 330 15.61 -2.42 17.11
N PHE A 331 15.42 -3.27 16.11
CA PHE A 331 14.10 -3.64 15.59
C PHE A 331 13.68 -5.06 15.99
N ASP A 332 14.39 -5.69 16.93
CA ASP A 332 14.02 -6.99 17.46
C ASP A 332 12.72 -6.90 18.27
N GLU A 333 11.96 -8.01 18.34
CA GLU A 333 10.70 -8.04 19.06
C GLU A 333 10.87 -7.65 20.54
N VAL A 334 10.08 -6.68 20.99
CA VAL A 334 10.17 -6.09 22.35
C VAL A 334 9.87 -7.13 23.42
N SER A 335 8.79 -7.88 23.26
CA SER A 335 8.36 -8.89 24.24
C SER A 335 8.95 -10.25 23.91
N TYR A 336 9.55 -10.92 24.91
CA TYR A 336 10.02 -12.31 24.77
C TYR A 336 8.90 -13.35 24.93
N GLY A 337 7.73 -12.95 25.44
CA GLY A 337 6.63 -13.84 25.74
C GLY A 337 6.87 -14.73 26.97
N TYR A 338 6.00 -15.70 27.18
CA TYR A 338 6.11 -16.71 28.23
C TYR A 338 6.95 -17.91 27.77
N ASN A 339 7.66 -18.55 28.70
CA ASN A 339 8.08 -19.94 28.57
C ASN A 339 6.95 -20.90 28.98
N ALA A 340 7.19 -22.22 28.93
CA ALA A 340 6.16 -23.21 29.23
C ALA A 340 5.66 -23.14 30.69
N GLU A 341 6.57 -22.99 31.63
CA GLU A 341 6.23 -22.91 33.06
C GLU A 341 5.45 -21.66 33.37
N GLU A 342 5.90 -20.49 32.89
CA GLU A 342 5.20 -19.21 33.02
C GLU A 342 3.79 -19.25 32.40
N ALA A 343 3.64 -19.87 31.23
CA ALA A 343 2.36 -20.03 30.56
C ALA A 343 1.40 -20.94 31.36
N MET A 344 1.88 -22.07 31.85
CA MET A 344 1.08 -22.98 32.69
C MET A 344 0.67 -22.31 34.02
N GLU A 345 1.57 -21.54 34.64
CA GLU A 345 1.28 -20.81 35.87
C GLU A 345 0.20 -19.76 35.63
N GLU A 346 0.34 -18.92 34.58
CA GLU A 346 -0.64 -17.90 34.23
C GLU A 346 -1.99 -18.55 33.86
N ALA A 347 -1.97 -19.62 33.09
CA ALA A 347 -3.17 -20.36 32.70
C ALA A 347 -3.95 -20.91 33.90
N SER A 348 -3.24 -21.34 34.97
CA SER A 348 -3.84 -21.85 36.20
C SER A 348 -4.68 -20.80 36.96
N ARG A 349 -4.56 -19.53 36.63
CA ARG A 349 -5.36 -18.43 37.20
C ARG A 349 -6.79 -18.39 36.62
N CYS A 350 -7.03 -19.01 35.48
CA CYS A 350 -8.34 -18.98 34.82
C CYS A 350 -9.41 -19.70 35.65
N LEU A 351 -10.54 -19.02 35.89
CA LEU A 351 -11.64 -19.53 36.69
C LEU A 351 -12.58 -20.49 35.95
N GLN A 352 -12.35 -20.77 34.66
CA GLN A 352 -13.17 -21.65 33.82
C GLN A 352 -14.68 -21.30 33.94
N CYS A 353 -15.02 -20.04 33.73
CA CYS A 353 -16.35 -19.47 33.91
C CYS A 353 -17.42 -20.19 33.07
N LYS A 354 -18.61 -20.50 33.66
CA LYS A 354 -19.74 -21.08 32.92
C LYS A 354 -20.29 -20.14 31.84
N ASN A 355 -20.24 -18.82 32.05
CA ASN A 355 -20.59 -17.78 31.08
C ASN A 355 -19.37 -16.86 30.86
N PRO A 356 -18.42 -17.26 30.01
CA PRO A 356 -17.14 -16.57 29.87
C PRO A 356 -17.28 -15.27 29.07
N GLN A 357 -17.32 -14.13 29.77
CA GLN A 357 -17.44 -12.82 29.13
C GLN A 357 -16.25 -12.52 28.22
N CYS A 358 -15.09 -13.06 28.48
CA CYS A 358 -13.92 -12.96 27.59
C CYS A 358 -14.18 -13.52 26.18
N VAL A 359 -14.98 -14.59 26.03
CA VAL A 359 -15.39 -15.14 24.72
C VAL A 359 -16.33 -14.17 24.00
N ASN A 360 -17.33 -13.65 24.72
CA ASN A 360 -18.35 -12.75 24.15
C ASN A 360 -17.75 -11.41 23.68
N HIS A 361 -16.64 -10.97 24.26
CA HIS A 361 -15.92 -9.73 23.88
C HIS A 361 -14.81 -9.99 22.86
N CYS A 362 -14.62 -11.23 22.40
CA CYS A 362 -13.70 -11.55 21.34
C CYS A 362 -14.43 -11.51 19.97
N PRO A 363 -14.04 -10.63 19.03
CA PRO A 363 -14.71 -10.52 17.73
C PRO A 363 -14.75 -11.79 16.88
N VAL A 364 -13.89 -12.77 17.16
CA VAL A 364 -13.86 -14.09 16.49
C VAL A 364 -14.31 -15.24 17.40
N ASN A 365 -14.78 -14.94 18.61
CA ASN A 365 -15.31 -15.90 19.57
C ASN A 365 -14.35 -17.07 19.86
N VAL A 366 -13.09 -16.77 20.21
CA VAL A 366 -12.11 -17.78 20.60
C VAL A 366 -12.63 -18.55 21.83
N TYR A 367 -12.51 -19.86 21.85
CA TYR A 367 -12.85 -20.74 22.98
C TYR A 367 -11.83 -20.60 24.11
N ILE A 368 -11.82 -19.38 24.74
CA ILE A 368 -10.78 -18.94 25.68
C ILE A 368 -10.62 -19.85 26.89
N PRO A 369 -11.66 -20.20 27.66
CA PRO A 369 -11.48 -21.11 28.81
C PRO A 369 -10.91 -22.47 28.41
N GLN A 370 -11.38 -23.02 27.29
CA GLN A 370 -10.97 -24.33 26.83
C GLN A 370 -9.48 -24.40 26.43
N PHE A 371 -8.97 -23.41 25.62
CA PHE A 371 -7.56 -23.45 25.28
C PHE A 371 -6.67 -23.16 26.48
N ILE A 372 -7.09 -22.28 27.40
CA ILE A 372 -6.35 -21.97 28.63
C ILE A 372 -6.28 -23.20 29.56
N GLN A 373 -7.34 -23.98 29.63
CA GLN A 373 -7.33 -25.23 30.38
C GLN A 373 -6.25 -26.20 29.87
N GLU A 374 -6.18 -26.39 28.55
CA GLU A 374 -5.17 -27.25 27.93
C GLU A 374 -3.74 -26.69 28.14
N VAL A 375 -3.58 -25.37 28.17
CA VAL A 375 -2.27 -24.77 28.53
C VAL A 375 -1.91 -25.07 29.99
N ALA A 376 -2.86 -24.96 30.93
CA ALA A 376 -2.62 -25.25 32.33
C ALA A 376 -2.22 -26.71 32.56
N GLU A 377 -2.70 -27.62 31.71
CA GLU A 377 -2.41 -29.08 31.74
C GLU A 377 -1.15 -29.45 30.94
N GLY A 378 -0.48 -28.50 30.25
CA GLY A 378 0.69 -28.74 29.42
C GLY A 378 0.37 -29.33 28.02
N ASN A 379 -0.91 -29.37 27.63
CA ASN A 379 -1.39 -29.93 26.37
C ASN A 379 -1.35 -28.92 25.23
N PHE A 380 -0.20 -28.31 24.91
CA PHE A 380 -0.07 -27.16 24.00
C PHE A 380 -0.58 -27.43 22.57
N ARG A 381 -0.41 -28.65 22.05
CA ARG A 381 -0.96 -29.05 20.74
C ARG A 381 -2.50 -28.95 20.74
N LYS A 382 -3.15 -29.46 21.76
CA LYS A 382 -4.61 -29.43 21.87
C LYS A 382 -5.13 -28.00 22.11
N ALA A 383 -4.39 -27.19 22.89
CA ALA A 383 -4.66 -25.79 23.04
C ALA A 383 -4.66 -25.05 21.69
N TYR A 384 -3.65 -25.35 20.84
CA TYR A 384 -3.58 -24.78 19.48
C TYR A 384 -4.72 -25.27 18.57
N GLU A 385 -5.08 -26.55 18.62
CA GLU A 385 -6.22 -27.09 17.86
C GLU A 385 -7.54 -26.40 18.24
N ILE A 386 -7.71 -26.01 19.52
CA ILE A 386 -8.86 -25.23 19.98
C ILE A 386 -8.81 -23.80 19.43
N LEU A 387 -7.67 -23.11 19.52
CA LEU A 387 -7.48 -21.77 18.98
C LEU A 387 -7.78 -21.70 17.47
N SER A 388 -7.24 -22.65 16.72
CA SER A 388 -7.35 -22.68 15.25
C SER A 388 -8.78 -22.96 14.73
N LYS A 389 -9.74 -23.35 15.58
CA LYS A 389 -11.16 -23.39 15.22
C LYS A 389 -11.78 -21.99 15.07
N SER A 390 -11.24 -21.01 15.77
CA SER A 390 -11.79 -19.65 15.81
C SER A 390 -10.95 -18.64 15.06
N THR A 391 -9.62 -18.80 14.99
CA THR A 391 -8.71 -17.84 14.37
C THR A 391 -7.72 -18.51 13.42
N ASN A 392 -7.42 -17.83 12.31
CA ASN A 392 -6.41 -18.24 11.33
C ASN A 392 -5.03 -17.63 11.63
N LEU A 393 -4.97 -16.61 12.49
CA LEU A 393 -3.79 -15.79 12.77
C LEU A 393 -3.55 -15.64 14.28
N PRO A 394 -3.47 -16.76 15.06
CA PRO A 394 -3.37 -16.68 16.51
C PRO A 394 -2.07 -16.03 16.99
N ALA A 395 -0.93 -16.23 16.31
CA ALA A 395 0.33 -15.60 16.69
C ALA A 395 0.33 -14.07 16.47
N VAL A 396 -0.37 -13.61 15.44
CA VAL A 396 -0.64 -12.19 15.23
C VAL A 396 -1.57 -11.65 16.30
N CYS A 397 -2.72 -12.31 16.56
CA CYS A 397 -3.72 -11.87 17.55
C CYS A 397 -3.11 -11.72 18.94
N GLY A 398 -2.32 -12.69 19.39
CA GLY A 398 -1.65 -12.66 20.70
C GLY A 398 -0.71 -11.47 20.90
N ARG A 399 -0.24 -10.84 19.78
CA ARG A 399 0.67 -9.68 19.81
C ARG A 399 -0.05 -8.33 19.66
N VAL A 400 -1.06 -8.25 18.78
CA VAL A 400 -1.57 -6.95 18.34
C VAL A 400 -3.01 -6.64 18.74
N CYS A 401 -3.79 -7.60 19.25
CA CYS A 401 -5.14 -7.33 19.76
C CYS A 401 -5.11 -6.35 20.95
N PRO A 402 -6.07 -5.44 21.05
CA PRO A 402 -6.25 -4.59 22.24
C PRO A 402 -6.97 -5.37 23.35
N GLN A 403 -6.28 -6.36 23.94
CA GLN A 403 -6.87 -7.31 24.90
C GLN A 403 -7.47 -6.59 26.11
N GLU A 404 -6.87 -5.46 26.53
CA GLU A 404 -7.30 -4.63 27.65
C GLU A 404 -8.71 -4.06 27.49
N SER A 405 -9.18 -3.87 26.26
CA SER A 405 -10.54 -3.41 25.95
C SER A 405 -11.47 -4.55 25.46
N GLN A 406 -10.94 -5.74 25.28
CA GLN A 406 -11.67 -6.91 24.76
C GLN A 406 -11.70 -8.07 25.77
N CYS A 407 -11.04 -9.19 25.46
CA CYS A 407 -11.12 -10.41 26.26
C CYS A 407 -10.56 -10.24 27.69
N GLU A 408 -9.43 -9.57 27.87
CA GLU A 408 -8.84 -9.32 29.20
C GLU A 408 -9.65 -8.28 29.96
N GLY A 409 -10.10 -7.19 29.31
CA GLY A 409 -10.97 -6.19 29.91
C GLY A 409 -12.30 -6.75 30.42
N ALA A 410 -12.82 -7.82 29.78
CA ALA A 410 -14.03 -8.51 30.20
C ALA A 410 -13.77 -9.67 31.19
N CYS A 411 -12.51 -9.96 31.51
CA CYS A 411 -12.16 -11.03 32.45
C CYS A 411 -12.63 -10.71 33.88
N ILE A 412 -13.35 -11.65 34.50
CA ILE A 412 -13.95 -11.44 35.82
C ILE A 412 -12.91 -11.22 36.93
N LEU A 413 -11.69 -11.75 36.77
CA LEU A 413 -10.59 -11.50 37.70
C LEU A 413 -10.16 -10.05 37.72
N GLY A 414 -10.27 -9.33 36.58
CA GLY A 414 -9.98 -7.91 36.46
C GLY A 414 -10.82 -7.01 37.41
N LYS A 415 -11.95 -7.51 37.95
CA LYS A 415 -12.78 -6.78 38.91
C LYS A 415 -12.17 -6.72 40.31
N LYS A 416 -11.24 -7.63 40.64
CA LYS A 416 -10.66 -7.75 42.00
C LYS A 416 -9.12 -7.83 42.01
N GLY A 417 -8.50 -7.81 40.84
CA GLY A 417 -7.06 -7.91 40.65
C GLY A 417 -6.72 -7.84 39.18
N ASP A 418 -5.63 -8.48 38.75
CA ASP A 418 -5.23 -8.53 37.36
C ASP A 418 -6.05 -9.55 36.58
N PRO A 419 -6.56 -9.24 35.37
CA PRO A 419 -7.15 -10.24 34.47
C PRO A 419 -6.13 -11.31 34.07
N VAL A 420 -6.60 -12.47 33.60
CA VAL A 420 -5.72 -13.47 32.99
C VAL A 420 -5.09 -12.87 31.73
N ALA A 421 -3.78 -13.12 31.52
CA ALA A 421 -3.03 -12.66 30.36
C ALA A 421 -3.38 -13.45 29.10
N ILE A 422 -4.62 -13.35 28.66
CA ILE A 422 -5.22 -14.18 27.58
C ILE A 422 -4.42 -14.05 26.30
N GLY A 423 -4.09 -12.84 25.87
CA GLY A 423 -3.32 -12.60 24.65
C GLY A 423 -1.90 -13.14 24.74
N LYS A 424 -1.26 -13.07 25.91
CA LYS A 424 0.10 -13.63 26.08
C LYS A 424 0.09 -15.17 26.07
N LEU A 425 -0.98 -15.80 26.56
CA LEU A 425 -1.20 -17.26 26.47
C LEU A 425 -1.51 -17.68 25.02
N GLU A 426 -2.35 -16.94 24.30
CA GLU A 426 -2.63 -17.14 22.87
C GLU A 426 -1.34 -17.08 22.05
N ARG A 427 -0.51 -16.05 22.28
CA ARG A 427 0.82 -15.91 21.69
C ARG A 427 1.69 -17.13 21.96
N PHE A 428 1.82 -17.53 23.23
CA PHE A 428 2.65 -18.68 23.63
C PHE A 428 2.24 -19.95 22.87
N VAL A 429 0.95 -20.26 22.84
CA VAL A 429 0.43 -21.46 22.16
C VAL A 429 0.69 -21.41 20.66
N ALA A 430 0.51 -20.25 20.05
CA ALA A 430 0.74 -20.07 18.63
C ALA A 430 2.23 -20.17 18.26
N ASP A 431 3.11 -19.52 19.01
CA ASP A 431 4.56 -19.58 18.80
C ASP A 431 5.09 -21.02 19.00
N TRP A 432 4.60 -21.72 20.02
CA TRP A 432 4.90 -23.12 20.23
C TRP A 432 4.47 -23.99 19.05
N ALA A 433 3.27 -23.75 18.51
CA ALA A 433 2.74 -24.50 17.37
C ALA A 433 3.54 -24.29 16.09
N LEU A 434 3.96 -23.04 15.81
CA LEU A 434 4.80 -22.72 14.66
C LEU A 434 6.15 -23.45 14.70
N GLN A 435 6.68 -23.72 15.90
CA GLN A 435 7.95 -24.44 16.08
C GLN A 435 7.82 -25.96 16.13
N ASN A 436 6.66 -26.49 16.58
CA ASN A 436 6.53 -27.92 16.95
C ASN A 436 5.50 -28.69 16.11
N ILE A 437 4.68 -28.02 15.29
CA ILE A 437 3.67 -28.68 14.47
C ILE A 437 4.04 -28.60 13.00
N GLN A 438 4.19 -29.76 12.37
CA GLN A 438 4.24 -29.85 10.91
C GLN A 438 2.81 -29.91 10.38
N PHE A 439 2.41 -28.90 9.60
CA PHE A 439 1.09 -28.87 8.99
C PHE A 439 1.11 -29.62 7.65
N PRO A 440 0.12 -30.50 7.38
CA PRO A 440 0.05 -31.20 6.10
C PRO A 440 -0.32 -30.21 4.98
N THR A 441 0.34 -30.34 3.84
CA THR A 441 -0.03 -29.62 2.63
C THR A 441 -1.24 -30.29 1.99
N MET A 442 -2.34 -29.56 1.88
CA MET A 442 -3.55 -30.01 1.18
C MET A 442 -3.39 -29.79 -0.33
N LYS A 443 -3.81 -30.76 -1.14
CA LYS A 443 -3.86 -30.58 -2.59
C LYS A 443 -5.11 -29.77 -2.93
N PRO A 444 -5.01 -28.73 -3.79
CA PRO A 444 -6.19 -28.02 -4.28
C PRO A 444 -7.14 -28.99 -4.99
N ASP A 445 -8.43 -28.92 -4.64
CA ASP A 445 -9.48 -29.56 -5.43
C ASP A 445 -9.88 -28.63 -6.59
N PHE A 446 -9.46 -28.99 -7.80
CA PHE A 446 -9.76 -28.19 -9.00
C PHE A 446 -11.26 -28.23 -9.41
N ASN A 447 -12.05 -29.13 -8.83
CA ASN A 447 -13.50 -29.23 -9.05
C ASN A 447 -14.30 -28.46 -7.99
N ALA A 448 -13.67 -27.93 -6.96
CA ALA A 448 -14.31 -27.14 -5.94
C ALA A 448 -14.79 -25.78 -6.47
N ASP A 449 -15.89 -25.27 -5.89
CA ASP A 449 -16.35 -23.92 -6.20
C ASP A 449 -15.28 -22.90 -5.90
N LYS A 450 -15.10 -21.94 -6.80
CA LYS A 450 -14.04 -20.93 -6.72
C LYS A 450 -14.53 -19.67 -6.03
N VAL A 451 -13.77 -19.17 -5.07
CA VAL A 451 -14.00 -17.88 -4.42
C VAL A 451 -12.78 -16.99 -4.58
N ALA A 452 -13.02 -15.75 -5.01
CA ALA A 452 -11.98 -14.73 -5.09
C ALA A 452 -11.98 -13.86 -3.83
N VAL A 453 -10.80 -13.56 -3.32
CA VAL A 453 -10.60 -12.63 -2.21
C VAL A 453 -9.70 -11.49 -2.67
N VAL A 454 -10.16 -10.25 -2.54
CA VAL A 454 -9.42 -9.04 -2.91
C VAL A 454 -8.80 -8.42 -1.67
N GLY A 455 -7.47 -8.48 -1.59
CA GLY A 455 -6.68 -8.03 -0.44
C GLY A 455 -6.32 -9.17 0.53
N SER A 456 -5.05 -9.26 0.88
CA SER A 456 -4.49 -10.25 1.79
C SER A 456 -4.31 -9.73 3.22
N GLY A 457 -5.03 -8.67 3.60
CA GLY A 457 -5.08 -8.20 4.99
C GLY A 457 -5.81 -9.18 5.92
N PRO A 458 -5.93 -8.87 7.23
CA PRO A 458 -6.52 -9.76 8.22
C PRO A 458 -7.92 -10.27 7.86
N ALA A 459 -8.79 -9.43 7.30
CA ALA A 459 -10.13 -9.82 6.84
C ALA A 459 -10.05 -10.85 5.70
N GLY A 460 -9.26 -10.56 4.66
CA GLY A 460 -9.11 -11.43 3.50
C GLY A 460 -8.47 -12.78 3.84
N LEU A 461 -7.41 -12.79 4.65
CA LEU A 461 -6.77 -14.03 5.12
C LEU A 461 -7.72 -14.88 5.96
N THR A 462 -8.60 -14.24 6.75
CA THR A 462 -9.61 -14.96 7.54
C THR A 462 -10.66 -15.59 6.64
N VAL A 463 -11.19 -14.86 5.66
CA VAL A 463 -12.14 -15.40 4.67
C VAL A 463 -11.51 -16.57 3.92
N ALA A 464 -10.27 -16.39 3.46
CA ALA A 464 -9.57 -17.41 2.69
C ALA A 464 -9.37 -18.71 3.49
N GLY A 465 -8.90 -18.60 4.74
CA GLY A 465 -8.70 -19.77 5.59
C GLY A 465 -10.01 -20.46 5.99
N ASP A 466 -11.06 -19.71 6.32
CA ASP A 466 -12.35 -20.28 6.72
C ASP A 466 -13.03 -20.98 5.53
N LEU A 467 -12.99 -20.40 4.33
CA LEU A 467 -13.55 -21.02 3.12
C LEU A 467 -12.73 -22.22 2.63
N ALA A 468 -11.40 -22.17 2.74
CA ALA A 468 -10.55 -23.31 2.42
C ALA A 468 -10.86 -24.53 3.32
N ARG A 469 -11.12 -24.32 4.63
CA ARG A 469 -11.59 -25.38 5.53
C ARG A 469 -12.95 -25.97 5.13
N LEU A 470 -13.80 -25.18 4.48
CA LEU A 470 -15.10 -25.65 3.96
C LEU A 470 -14.98 -26.33 2.58
N GLY A 471 -13.77 -26.47 2.04
CA GLY A 471 -13.50 -27.16 0.79
C GLY A 471 -13.62 -26.31 -0.48
N TYR A 472 -13.66 -24.98 -0.36
CA TYR A 472 -13.64 -24.06 -1.52
C TYR A 472 -12.25 -23.90 -2.09
N SER A 473 -12.16 -23.70 -3.41
CA SER A 473 -10.93 -23.27 -4.10
C SER A 473 -10.80 -21.76 -3.98
N VAL A 474 -9.92 -21.27 -3.10
CA VAL A 474 -9.80 -19.84 -2.80
C VAL A 474 -8.57 -19.25 -3.46
N THR A 475 -8.76 -18.14 -4.21
CA THR A 475 -7.66 -17.31 -4.73
C THR A 475 -7.69 -15.94 -4.08
N VAL A 476 -6.59 -15.54 -3.46
CA VAL A 476 -6.38 -14.21 -2.88
C VAL A 476 -5.58 -13.36 -3.86
N PHE A 477 -6.08 -12.18 -4.21
CA PHE A 477 -5.42 -11.18 -5.07
C PHE A 477 -4.88 -10.05 -4.21
N GLU A 478 -3.56 -9.86 -4.22
CA GLU A 478 -2.87 -8.85 -3.42
C GLU A 478 -2.13 -7.85 -4.32
N ALA A 479 -2.31 -6.57 -4.04
CA ALA A 479 -1.70 -5.49 -4.82
C ALA A 479 -0.20 -5.32 -4.56
N LEU A 480 0.28 -5.69 -3.37
CA LEU A 480 1.68 -5.59 -2.98
C LEU A 480 2.44 -6.89 -3.31
N GLN A 481 3.77 -6.79 -3.34
CA GLN A 481 4.67 -7.94 -3.55
C GLN A 481 4.69 -8.93 -2.39
N LYS A 482 4.24 -8.51 -1.19
CA LYS A 482 4.14 -9.37 -0.01
C LYS A 482 2.71 -9.41 0.51
N PRO A 483 2.17 -10.59 0.79
CA PRO A 483 0.84 -10.71 1.39
C PRO A 483 0.89 -10.38 2.89
N GLY A 484 -0.24 -9.93 3.44
CA GLY A 484 -0.40 -9.60 4.85
C GLY A 484 -1.07 -8.24 5.07
N GLY A 485 -1.10 -7.36 4.05
CA GLY A 485 -1.66 -6.03 4.18
C GLY A 485 -0.99 -5.24 5.31
N VAL A 486 -1.78 -4.64 6.22
CA VAL A 486 -1.27 -3.85 7.34
C VAL A 486 -0.32 -4.62 8.28
N LEU A 487 -0.41 -5.95 8.33
CA LEU A 487 0.50 -6.78 9.11
C LEU A 487 1.93 -6.70 8.57
N GLU A 488 2.08 -6.51 7.26
CA GLU A 488 3.36 -6.43 6.57
C GLU A 488 3.87 -4.99 6.46
N TYR A 489 3.03 -4.03 6.00
CA TYR A 489 3.50 -2.67 5.74
C TYR A 489 3.34 -1.71 6.92
N GLY A 490 2.36 -1.95 7.82
CA GLY A 490 1.96 -0.95 8.82
C GLY A 490 2.51 -1.21 10.22
N ILE A 491 2.40 -2.43 10.74
CA ILE A 491 2.85 -2.75 12.10
C ILE A 491 4.37 -2.98 12.11
N PRO A 492 5.15 -2.33 13.00
CA PRO A 492 6.60 -2.46 13.02
C PRO A 492 7.12 -3.85 13.38
N GLU A 493 8.34 -4.17 12.91
CA GLU A 493 9.03 -5.44 13.17
C GLU A 493 9.16 -5.75 14.66
N PHE A 494 9.49 -4.74 15.48
CA PHE A 494 9.65 -4.88 16.93
C PHE A 494 8.34 -5.18 17.70
N ARG A 495 7.17 -5.07 17.04
CA ARG A 495 5.85 -5.49 17.57
C ARG A 495 5.34 -6.78 16.94
N LEU A 496 5.58 -6.93 15.65
CA LEU A 496 5.07 -8.04 14.85
C LEU A 496 6.14 -8.46 13.82
N PRO A 497 7.02 -9.40 14.20
CA PRO A 497 8.06 -9.92 13.31
C PRO A 497 7.48 -10.53 12.04
N LYS A 498 8.01 -10.12 10.87
CA LYS A 498 7.47 -10.55 9.57
C LYS A 498 7.86 -11.99 9.26
N LEU A 499 9.17 -12.27 9.32
CA LEU A 499 9.70 -13.57 8.91
C LEU A 499 9.34 -14.72 9.86
N THR A 500 9.23 -14.44 11.15
CA THR A 500 9.02 -15.49 12.17
C THR A 500 7.57 -15.64 12.62
N VAL A 501 6.69 -14.67 12.29
CA VAL A 501 5.29 -14.67 12.71
C VAL A 501 4.33 -14.53 11.53
N VAL A 502 4.40 -13.42 10.78
CA VAL A 502 3.43 -13.14 9.71
C VAL A 502 3.55 -14.15 8.57
N THR A 503 4.76 -14.33 8.07
CA THR A 503 5.03 -15.25 6.94
C THR A 503 4.62 -16.70 7.25
N PRO A 504 5.00 -17.32 8.42
CA PRO A 504 4.58 -18.67 8.73
C PRO A 504 3.06 -18.85 8.85
N GLU A 505 2.32 -17.87 9.40
CA GLU A 505 0.86 -17.96 9.47
C GLU A 505 0.21 -17.89 8.08
N ILE A 506 0.74 -17.05 7.18
CA ILE A 506 0.30 -16.98 5.78
C ILE A 506 0.67 -18.27 5.02
N ASP A 507 1.87 -18.79 5.20
CA ASP A 507 2.31 -20.04 4.54
C ASP A 507 1.47 -21.23 4.99
N ARG A 508 0.96 -21.21 6.21
CA ARG A 508 -0.01 -22.21 6.66
C ARG A 508 -1.31 -22.16 5.83
N LEU A 509 -1.81 -20.95 5.48
CA LEU A 509 -2.97 -20.84 4.60
C LEU A 509 -2.68 -21.37 3.19
N LYS A 510 -1.48 -21.13 2.66
CA LYS A 510 -1.04 -21.74 1.39
C LYS A 510 -1.00 -23.26 1.48
N GLN A 511 -0.51 -23.83 2.60
CA GLN A 511 -0.55 -25.27 2.85
C GLN A 511 -1.97 -25.83 2.90
N MET A 512 -2.97 -25.04 3.32
CA MET A 512 -4.39 -25.39 3.25
C MET A 512 -4.98 -25.32 1.84
N GLY A 513 -4.20 -25.00 0.81
CA GLY A 513 -4.61 -24.92 -0.59
C GLY A 513 -5.07 -23.53 -1.05
N VAL A 514 -4.87 -22.47 -0.25
CA VAL A 514 -5.15 -21.09 -0.67
C VAL A 514 -4.11 -20.65 -1.69
N ASP A 515 -4.56 -20.22 -2.87
CA ASP A 515 -3.72 -19.61 -3.91
C ASP A 515 -3.59 -18.09 -3.65
N ILE A 516 -2.39 -17.61 -3.36
CA ILE A 516 -2.14 -16.17 -3.11
C ILE A 516 -1.35 -15.59 -4.27
N ARG A 517 -1.95 -14.63 -4.98
CA ARG A 517 -1.38 -13.95 -6.14
C ARG A 517 -1.04 -12.52 -5.76
N THR A 518 0.23 -12.25 -5.58
CA THR A 518 0.77 -10.91 -5.35
C THR A 518 0.90 -10.13 -6.66
N ASP A 519 1.14 -8.82 -6.55
CA ASP A 519 1.32 -7.90 -7.70
C ASP A 519 0.11 -7.83 -8.63
N TYR A 520 -1.08 -8.13 -8.11
CA TYR A 520 -2.32 -8.12 -8.86
C TYR A 520 -3.28 -7.04 -8.31
N VAL A 521 -3.38 -5.93 -9.02
CA VAL A 521 -4.15 -4.76 -8.59
C VAL A 521 -5.57 -4.82 -9.15
N ILE A 522 -6.53 -5.22 -8.32
CA ILE A 522 -7.95 -5.18 -8.69
C ILE A 522 -8.39 -3.71 -8.87
N GLY A 523 -8.99 -3.43 -10.02
CA GLY A 523 -9.27 -2.07 -10.53
C GLY A 523 -8.25 -1.56 -11.54
N ARG A 524 -7.18 -2.36 -11.81
CA ARG A 524 -6.17 -2.13 -12.85
C ARG A 524 -5.91 -3.38 -13.68
N SER A 525 -5.41 -4.45 -13.08
CA SER A 525 -5.14 -5.73 -13.74
C SER A 525 -6.41 -6.56 -13.99
N GLY A 526 -7.51 -6.23 -13.36
CA GLY A 526 -8.83 -6.84 -13.45
C GLY A 526 -9.82 -6.10 -12.58
N ASN A 527 -11.10 -6.47 -12.63
CA ASN A 527 -12.15 -5.93 -11.77
C ASN A 527 -13.05 -7.05 -11.22
N VAL A 528 -13.95 -6.70 -10.32
CA VAL A 528 -14.84 -7.65 -9.66
C VAL A 528 -15.77 -8.37 -10.67
N ASP A 529 -16.27 -7.66 -11.68
CA ASP A 529 -17.11 -8.28 -12.73
C ASP A 529 -16.33 -9.28 -13.57
N HIS A 530 -15.06 -8.99 -13.87
CA HIS A 530 -14.18 -9.92 -14.57
C HIS A 530 -13.99 -11.21 -13.76
N LEU A 531 -13.75 -11.11 -12.44
CA LEU A 531 -13.62 -12.27 -11.57
C LEU A 531 -14.89 -13.14 -11.59
N LEU A 532 -16.06 -12.55 -11.43
CA LEU A 532 -17.34 -13.27 -11.50
C LEU A 532 -17.55 -13.94 -12.88
N ASN A 533 -17.18 -13.27 -13.98
CA ASN A 533 -17.31 -13.78 -15.33
C ASN A 533 -16.26 -14.89 -15.68
N THR A 534 -15.17 -14.99 -14.92
CA THR A 534 -14.14 -16.01 -15.09
C THR A 534 -14.31 -17.24 -14.20
N GLY A 535 -15.50 -17.40 -13.61
CA GLY A 535 -15.91 -18.63 -12.93
C GLY A 535 -15.69 -18.62 -11.41
N TYR A 536 -15.50 -17.45 -10.80
CA TYR A 536 -15.62 -17.33 -9.35
C TYR A 536 -17.10 -17.19 -8.97
N GLU A 537 -17.56 -18.04 -8.05
CA GLU A 537 -18.94 -18.05 -7.56
C GLU A 537 -19.27 -16.86 -6.68
N ALA A 538 -18.27 -16.36 -5.96
CA ALA A 538 -18.36 -15.18 -5.12
C ALA A 538 -17.01 -14.42 -5.07
N VAL A 539 -17.09 -13.13 -4.75
CA VAL A 539 -15.93 -12.25 -4.54
C VAL A 539 -16.06 -11.58 -3.17
N PHE A 540 -15.02 -11.67 -2.35
CA PHE A 540 -14.88 -10.90 -1.11
C PHE A 540 -13.92 -9.73 -1.31
N ILE A 541 -14.32 -8.52 -0.89
CA ILE A 541 -13.50 -7.31 -0.93
C ILE A 541 -13.03 -6.97 0.49
N GLY A 542 -11.74 -7.19 0.76
CA GLY A 542 -11.06 -6.89 2.02
C GLY A 542 -9.82 -6.00 1.80
N ALA A 543 -9.93 -5.01 0.91
CA ALA A 543 -8.81 -4.15 0.49
C ALA A 543 -8.37 -3.11 1.53
N GLY A 544 -9.01 -3.07 2.70
CA GLY A 544 -8.68 -2.17 3.80
C GLY A 544 -8.97 -0.69 3.53
N ALA A 545 -8.41 0.18 4.39
CA ALA A 545 -8.45 1.64 4.26
C ALA A 545 -7.02 2.15 4.41
N GLY A 546 -6.33 2.35 3.30
CA GLY A 546 -4.91 2.69 3.29
C GLY A 546 -4.59 4.12 2.85
N LEU A 547 -5.54 4.86 2.27
CA LEU A 547 -5.31 6.23 1.82
C LEU A 547 -5.14 7.16 3.04
N PRO A 548 -3.97 7.80 3.25
CA PRO A 548 -3.75 8.61 4.43
C PRO A 548 -4.58 9.88 4.41
N CYS A 549 -5.08 10.27 5.59
CA CYS A 549 -5.66 11.58 5.83
C CYS A 549 -4.56 12.61 6.08
N PHE A 550 -4.75 13.81 5.56
CA PHE A 550 -3.94 14.98 5.81
C PHE A 550 -4.78 16.08 6.48
N LEU A 551 -4.11 17.01 7.16
CA LEU A 551 -4.76 18.12 7.85
C LEU A 551 -5.18 19.25 6.89
N ASN A 552 -4.64 19.26 5.67
CA ASN A 552 -4.77 20.31 4.66
C ASN A 552 -4.27 21.66 5.16
N LEU A 553 -3.13 21.65 5.86
CA LEU A 553 -2.47 22.84 6.40
C LEU A 553 -1.48 23.43 5.38
N PRO A 554 -1.23 24.75 5.45
CA PRO A 554 -0.13 25.35 4.72
C PRO A 554 1.19 24.62 5.01
N GLY A 555 2.00 24.36 3.98
CA GLY A 555 3.28 23.67 4.09
C GLY A 555 3.21 22.16 4.25
N GLU A 556 2.04 21.53 4.20
CA GLU A 556 1.91 20.05 4.37
C GLU A 556 2.60 19.24 3.27
N ASN A 557 2.97 19.89 2.15
CA ASN A 557 3.71 19.28 1.06
C ASN A 557 5.22 19.52 1.10
N LEU A 558 5.76 20.16 2.13
CA LEU A 558 7.21 20.34 2.32
C LEU A 558 7.92 18.97 2.42
N ASN A 559 9.19 18.95 1.99
CA ASN A 559 10.08 17.81 2.25
C ASN A 559 10.29 17.67 3.76
N GLY A 560 10.31 16.43 4.27
CA GLY A 560 10.31 16.15 5.71
C GLY A 560 8.91 15.96 6.30
N VAL A 561 7.82 16.27 5.57
CA VAL A 561 6.46 15.92 6.00
C VAL A 561 6.03 14.61 5.36
N TYR A 562 5.80 13.59 6.18
CA TYR A 562 5.38 12.24 5.79
C TYR A 562 3.97 11.93 6.27
N SER A 563 3.23 11.10 5.53
CA SER A 563 2.15 10.34 6.16
C SER A 563 2.74 9.17 6.97
N ALA A 564 2.05 8.73 8.01
CA ALA A 564 2.49 7.55 8.77
C ALA A 564 2.55 6.30 7.87
N ASN A 565 1.61 6.17 6.92
CA ASN A 565 1.62 5.05 5.96
C ASN A 565 2.84 5.09 5.03
N GLU A 566 3.27 6.27 4.58
CA GLU A 566 4.51 6.42 3.80
C GLU A 566 5.71 5.96 4.63
N PHE A 567 5.86 6.56 5.81
CA PHE A 567 6.98 6.31 6.70
C PHE A 567 7.09 4.83 7.08
N LEU A 568 5.98 4.24 7.57
CA LEU A 568 5.95 2.85 8.00
C LEU A 568 6.10 1.86 6.83
N THR A 569 5.57 2.17 5.65
CA THR A 569 5.78 1.33 4.46
C THR A 569 7.25 1.28 4.05
N ARG A 570 7.97 2.41 4.08
CA ARG A 570 9.42 2.44 3.82
C ARG A 570 10.17 1.57 4.83
N VAL A 571 9.86 1.71 6.10
CA VAL A 571 10.57 1.00 7.16
C VAL A 571 10.20 -0.49 7.20
N ASN A 572 8.92 -0.85 7.16
CA ASN A 572 8.47 -2.23 7.36
C ASN A 572 8.51 -3.07 6.07
N LEU A 573 7.74 -2.68 5.04
CA LEU A 573 7.65 -3.45 3.79
C LEU A 573 8.96 -3.40 3.01
N MET A 574 9.60 -2.24 2.96
CA MET A 574 10.82 -2.00 2.19
C MET A 574 12.09 -2.06 3.04
N GLN A 575 11.98 -2.40 4.33
CA GLN A 575 13.08 -2.67 5.26
C GLN A 575 14.14 -1.53 5.33
N ALA A 576 13.71 -0.26 5.24
CA ALA A 576 14.61 0.89 5.17
C ALA A 576 15.51 1.08 6.41
N PHE A 577 15.23 0.39 7.52
CA PHE A 577 16.09 0.36 8.72
C PHE A 577 17.32 -0.54 8.56
N ARG A 578 17.40 -1.34 7.49
CA ARG A 578 18.48 -2.28 7.23
C ARG A 578 19.47 -1.70 6.23
N ALA A 579 20.74 -1.70 6.59
CA ALA A 579 21.83 -1.18 5.75
C ALA A 579 22.04 -1.97 4.43
N ASP A 580 21.54 -3.20 4.36
CA ASP A 580 21.64 -4.07 3.19
C ASP A 580 20.44 -3.93 2.21
N TYR A 581 19.53 -2.96 2.46
CA TYR A 581 18.42 -2.60 1.57
C TYR A 581 18.65 -1.22 0.93
N ASP A 582 18.19 -1.05 -0.29
CA ASP A 582 18.40 0.18 -1.08
C ASP A 582 17.40 1.31 -0.77
N THR A 583 16.40 1.07 0.07
CA THR A 583 15.33 2.04 0.35
C THR A 583 15.81 3.17 1.24
N PRO A 584 15.77 4.45 0.79
CA PRO A 584 16.11 5.57 1.66
C PRO A 584 14.96 5.90 2.62
N VAL A 585 15.31 6.24 3.85
CA VAL A 585 14.43 6.92 4.81
C VAL A 585 15.23 8.03 5.49
N ASP A 586 14.81 9.26 5.26
CA ASP A 586 15.42 10.43 5.91
C ASP A 586 14.59 10.81 7.12
N VAL A 587 15.22 10.84 8.29
CA VAL A 587 14.62 11.24 9.55
C VAL A 587 15.53 12.27 10.18
N ALA A 588 15.01 13.47 10.42
CA ALA A 588 15.78 14.52 11.07
C ALA A 588 15.96 14.22 12.58
N ASP A 589 16.90 14.90 13.23
CA ASP A 589 17.18 14.76 14.66
C ASP A 589 15.93 15.03 15.53
N HIS A 590 15.07 15.98 15.12
CA HIS A 590 13.82 16.30 15.79
C HIS A 590 12.61 15.93 14.93
N VAL A 591 11.80 14.98 15.42
CA VAL A 591 10.59 14.46 14.76
C VAL A 591 9.35 14.80 15.56
N ILE A 592 8.34 15.34 14.88
CA ILE A 592 7.00 15.49 15.46
C ILE A 592 6.07 14.43 14.81
N VAL A 593 5.42 13.62 15.65
CA VAL A 593 4.36 12.70 15.20
C VAL A 593 3.01 13.28 15.59
N VAL A 594 2.15 13.54 14.62
CA VAL A 594 0.83 14.15 14.84
C VAL A 594 -0.24 13.07 14.86
N GLY A 595 -0.80 12.81 16.04
CA GLY A 595 -1.84 11.79 16.23
C GLY A 595 -1.74 11.10 17.59
N GLY A 596 -2.71 10.23 17.92
CA GLY A 596 -2.74 9.56 19.24
C GLY A 596 -3.19 8.10 19.18
N GLY A 597 -3.33 7.52 17.96
CA GLY A 597 -3.69 6.11 17.76
C GLY A 597 -2.50 5.16 17.74
N ASN A 598 -2.75 3.87 17.58
CA ASN A 598 -1.70 2.85 17.48
C ASN A 598 -0.67 3.16 16.39
N VAL A 599 -1.12 3.64 15.23
CA VAL A 599 -0.24 4.02 14.11
C VAL A 599 0.70 5.18 14.50
N ALA A 600 0.23 6.13 15.31
CA ALA A 600 1.07 7.21 15.82
C ALA A 600 2.14 6.69 16.79
N MET A 601 1.79 5.74 17.69
CA MET A 601 2.76 5.08 18.57
C MET A 601 3.78 4.28 17.76
N ASP A 602 3.34 3.55 16.75
CA ASP A 602 4.21 2.78 15.86
C ASP A 602 5.20 3.67 15.10
N ALA A 603 4.71 4.79 14.56
CA ALA A 603 5.57 5.76 13.86
C ALA A 603 6.56 6.44 14.82
N ALA A 604 6.11 6.85 16.01
CA ALA A 604 6.95 7.49 17.01
C ALA A 604 8.08 6.55 17.49
N ARG A 605 7.73 5.33 17.88
CA ARG A 605 8.69 4.32 18.33
C ARG A 605 9.65 3.87 17.23
N THR A 606 9.20 3.88 15.99
CA THR A 606 10.05 3.62 14.80
C THR A 606 11.04 4.75 14.58
N ALA A 607 10.62 6.01 14.68
CA ALA A 607 11.49 7.17 14.53
C ALA A 607 12.58 7.23 15.64
N VAL A 608 12.22 6.87 16.90
CA VAL A 608 13.20 6.72 17.99
C VAL A 608 14.30 5.69 17.62
N ARG A 609 13.90 4.54 17.04
CA ARG A 609 14.86 3.48 16.61
C ARG A 609 15.76 3.90 15.46
N LEU A 610 15.33 4.87 14.67
CA LEU A 610 16.13 5.48 13.60
C LEU A 610 17.03 6.64 14.13
N GLY A 611 17.03 6.87 15.46
CA GLY A 611 17.94 7.80 16.12
C GLY A 611 17.36 9.18 16.46
N ALA A 612 16.08 9.45 16.15
CA ALA A 612 15.47 10.76 16.35
C ALA A 612 15.02 11.01 17.78
N GLU A 613 15.03 12.28 18.18
CA GLU A 613 14.29 12.79 19.34
C GLU A 613 12.84 13.04 18.91
N VAL A 614 11.88 12.33 19.52
CA VAL A 614 10.50 12.29 19.05
C VAL A 614 9.56 12.98 20.03
N THR A 615 8.73 13.91 19.49
CA THR A 615 7.59 14.51 20.18
C THR A 615 6.29 14.04 19.54
N LEU A 616 5.44 13.34 20.30
CA LEU A 616 4.10 12.98 19.86
C LEU A 616 3.13 14.10 20.22
N MET A 617 2.56 14.74 19.21
CA MET A 617 1.63 15.86 19.35
C MET A 617 0.19 15.38 19.24
N TYR A 618 -0.64 15.67 20.24
CA TYR A 618 -2.03 15.22 20.27
C TYR A 618 -2.97 16.33 20.76
N ARG A 619 -4.05 16.54 20.00
CA ARG A 619 -5.02 17.61 20.25
C ARG A 619 -5.93 17.43 21.47
N ARG A 620 -5.91 16.26 22.14
CA ARG A 620 -6.66 15.94 23.36
C ARG A 620 -5.71 15.59 24.49
N SER A 621 -6.25 15.19 25.65
CA SER A 621 -5.45 14.74 26.78
C SER A 621 -5.07 13.25 26.67
N GLU A 622 -4.23 12.78 27.57
CA GLU A 622 -3.77 11.40 27.61
C GLU A 622 -4.92 10.40 27.78
N LYS A 623 -5.98 10.79 28.49
CA LYS A 623 -7.16 9.95 28.73
C LYS A 623 -7.95 9.65 27.46
N GLU A 624 -7.90 10.53 26.49
CA GLU A 624 -8.56 10.38 25.19
C GLU A 624 -7.68 9.71 24.13
N LEU A 625 -6.46 9.25 24.46
CA LEU A 625 -5.61 8.50 23.52
C LEU A 625 -6.29 7.20 23.13
N PRO A 626 -6.54 6.94 21.82
CA PRO A 626 -7.14 5.69 21.37
C PRO A 626 -6.13 4.54 21.22
N ALA A 627 -4.83 4.80 21.42
CA ALA A 627 -3.78 3.79 21.36
C ALA A 627 -3.87 2.82 22.55
N ARG A 628 -3.39 1.59 22.35
CA ARG A 628 -3.23 0.59 23.43
C ARG A 628 -2.37 1.15 24.57
N LEU A 629 -2.79 0.90 25.81
CA LEU A 629 -2.08 1.37 27.00
C LEU A 629 -0.63 0.86 27.05
N GLU A 630 -0.40 -0.40 26.66
CA GLU A 630 0.93 -1.00 26.57
C GLU A 630 1.84 -0.23 25.60
N GLU A 631 1.32 0.19 24.43
CA GLU A 631 2.08 0.93 23.42
C GLU A 631 2.40 2.37 23.86
N VAL A 632 1.46 3.01 24.55
CA VAL A 632 1.70 4.36 25.16
C VAL A 632 2.79 4.27 26.23
N HIS A 633 2.75 3.23 27.06
CA HIS A 633 3.76 3.00 28.10
C HIS A 633 5.14 2.77 27.48
N HIS A 634 5.22 1.87 26.50
CA HIS A 634 6.47 1.58 25.77
C HIS A 634 7.04 2.84 25.09
N ALA A 635 6.19 3.66 24.46
CA ALA A 635 6.63 4.90 23.81
C ALA A 635 7.28 5.86 24.82
N LYS A 636 6.67 6.02 26.00
CA LYS A 636 7.21 6.87 27.07
C LYS A 636 8.55 6.33 27.60
N GLU A 637 8.65 5.03 27.84
CA GLU A 637 9.89 4.38 28.31
C GLU A 637 11.02 4.49 27.26
N GLU A 638 10.70 4.48 25.99
CA GLU A 638 11.64 4.63 24.87
C GLU A 638 12.04 6.10 24.63
N GLY A 639 11.46 7.05 25.40
CA GLY A 639 11.85 8.47 25.39
C GLY A 639 10.98 9.36 24.52
N VAL A 640 9.84 8.88 23.99
CA VAL A 640 8.88 9.72 23.27
C VAL A 640 8.27 10.76 24.20
N LYS A 641 8.41 12.04 23.87
CA LYS A 641 7.80 13.16 24.60
C LYS A 641 6.34 13.34 24.17
N LEU A 642 5.40 13.40 25.11
CA LEU A 642 3.99 13.67 24.82
C LEU A 642 3.69 15.15 24.94
N GLN A 643 3.34 15.81 23.84
CA GLN A 643 2.85 17.16 23.78
C GLN A 643 1.34 17.15 23.55
N LEU A 644 0.61 17.08 24.64
CA LEU A 644 -0.85 16.98 24.66
C LEU A 644 -1.52 18.35 24.52
N LEU A 645 -2.82 18.36 24.22
CA LEU A 645 -3.62 19.58 24.07
C LEU A 645 -2.96 20.59 23.10
N THR A 646 -2.40 20.04 22.00
CA THR A 646 -1.66 20.82 20.99
C THR A 646 -2.04 20.34 19.60
N ASN A 647 -2.26 21.27 18.68
CA ASN A 647 -2.58 20.96 17.28
C ASN A 647 -1.72 21.81 16.34
N PRO A 648 -1.12 21.23 15.28
CA PRO A 648 -0.42 22.01 14.28
C PRO A 648 -1.43 22.82 13.45
N VAL A 649 -1.02 23.98 12.97
CA VAL A 649 -1.82 24.86 12.10
C VAL A 649 -1.08 25.26 10.81
N GLU A 650 0.25 25.15 10.79
CA GLU A 650 1.09 25.48 9.63
C GLU A 650 2.44 24.78 9.74
N TYR A 651 2.98 24.33 8.62
CA TYR A 651 4.34 23.80 8.50
C TYR A 651 5.22 24.84 7.80
N LEU A 652 6.33 25.20 8.42
CA LEU A 652 7.24 26.24 7.98
C LEU A 652 8.52 25.61 7.41
N GLY A 653 8.85 25.97 6.17
CA GLY A 653 10.04 25.48 5.47
C GLY A 653 11.13 26.52 5.30
N ASP A 654 12.29 26.05 4.83
CA ASP A 654 13.37 26.90 4.31
C ASP A 654 13.15 27.25 2.82
N GLU A 655 14.11 28.00 2.24
CA GLU A 655 14.06 28.41 0.84
C GLU A 655 14.16 27.22 -0.14
N ASP A 656 14.73 26.08 0.31
CA ASP A 656 14.85 24.85 -0.46
C ASP A 656 13.61 23.95 -0.34
N GLY A 657 12.61 24.35 0.44
CA GLY A 657 11.35 23.61 0.63
C GLY A 657 11.46 22.44 1.62
N PHE A 658 12.42 22.46 2.54
CA PHE A 658 12.52 21.49 3.64
C PHE A 658 11.90 22.05 4.91
N LEU A 659 11.19 21.19 5.64
CA LEU A 659 10.58 21.52 6.91
C LEU A 659 11.66 21.97 7.93
N THR A 660 11.38 23.05 8.64
CA THR A 660 12.25 23.56 9.72
C THR A 660 11.51 23.76 11.03
N ARG A 661 10.23 24.11 10.98
CA ARG A 661 9.41 24.40 12.16
C ARG A 661 7.94 24.08 11.92
N VAL A 662 7.22 23.84 13.00
CA VAL A 662 5.77 23.64 13.02
C VAL A 662 5.12 24.73 13.87
N LYS A 663 4.19 25.48 13.28
CA LYS A 663 3.35 26.43 14.01
C LYS A 663 2.16 25.68 14.60
N CYS A 664 1.94 25.86 15.90
CA CYS A 664 0.98 25.12 16.71
C CYS A 664 0.07 26.07 17.49
N VAL A 665 -1.09 25.55 17.89
CA VAL A 665 -2.00 26.20 18.84
C VAL A 665 -2.25 25.27 20.04
N LYS A 666 -2.52 25.86 21.20
CA LYS A 666 -2.98 25.14 22.38
C LYS A 666 -4.46 24.81 22.29
N MET A 667 -4.85 23.69 22.86
CA MET A 667 -6.23 23.21 22.85
C MET A 667 -6.79 23.12 24.26
N GLU A 668 -8.10 23.25 24.40
CA GLU A 668 -8.85 22.88 25.58
C GLU A 668 -9.92 21.83 25.23
N LEU A 669 -10.45 21.16 26.24
CA LEU A 669 -11.43 20.10 26.06
C LEU A 669 -12.83 20.57 26.44
N GLY A 670 -13.72 20.62 25.47
CA GLY A 670 -15.14 20.88 25.64
C GLY A 670 -15.96 19.62 25.94
N GLU A 671 -17.24 19.62 25.55
CA GLU A 671 -18.15 18.51 25.74
C GLU A 671 -17.75 17.26 24.95
N PRO A 672 -18.16 16.05 25.38
CA PRO A 672 -17.92 14.83 24.64
C PRO A 672 -18.53 14.83 23.23
N ASP A 673 -17.83 14.20 22.28
CA ASP A 673 -18.33 13.89 20.95
C ASP A 673 -19.13 12.57 20.93
N ASP A 674 -19.64 12.16 19.75
CA ASP A 674 -20.43 10.93 19.58
C ASP A 674 -19.65 9.65 19.95
N SER A 675 -18.32 9.72 20.05
CA SER A 675 -17.45 8.64 20.51
C SER A 675 -17.24 8.66 22.04
N GLY A 676 -17.85 9.60 22.75
CA GLY A 676 -17.68 9.80 24.19
C GLY A 676 -16.38 10.51 24.58
N ARG A 677 -15.55 10.94 23.61
CA ARG A 677 -14.31 11.69 23.87
C ARG A 677 -14.57 13.19 23.82
N ARG A 678 -13.98 13.95 24.73
CA ARG A 678 -14.17 15.40 24.79
C ARG A 678 -13.64 16.09 23.51
N ARG A 679 -14.44 17.02 22.98
CA ARG A 679 -14.10 17.76 21.74
C ARG A 679 -12.96 18.74 22.02
N PRO A 680 -11.88 18.74 21.19
CA PRO A 680 -10.82 19.72 21.31
C PRO A 680 -11.28 21.06 20.72
N GLN A 681 -11.02 22.16 21.43
CA GLN A 681 -11.30 23.55 21.03
C GLN A 681 -10.00 24.33 21.04
N VAL A 682 -9.81 25.21 20.06
CA VAL A 682 -8.62 26.06 20.00
C VAL A 682 -8.71 27.16 21.05
N ILE A 683 -7.64 27.35 21.81
CA ILE A 683 -7.49 28.52 22.70
C ILE A 683 -7.03 29.70 21.83
N PRO A 684 -7.81 30.78 21.74
CA PRO A 684 -7.41 31.97 20.99
C PRO A 684 -6.05 32.52 21.42
N ASP A 685 -5.31 33.11 20.48
CA ASP A 685 -4.01 33.77 20.72
C ASP A 685 -2.95 32.89 21.41
N SER A 686 -3.05 31.56 21.25
CA SER A 686 -2.15 30.57 21.85
C SER A 686 -1.10 30.02 20.88
N GLU A 687 -0.86 30.69 19.78
CA GLU A 687 0.09 30.27 18.74
C GLU A 687 1.53 30.25 19.26
N PHE A 688 2.27 29.21 18.89
CA PHE A 688 3.70 29.08 19.15
C PHE A 688 4.36 28.18 18.10
N THR A 689 5.68 28.19 18.00
CA THR A 689 6.43 27.37 17.07
C THR A 689 7.27 26.33 17.78
N VAL A 690 7.42 25.16 17.12
CA VAL A 690 8.29 24.06 17.58
C VAL A 690 9.24 23.73 16.43
N ASP A 691 10.53 23.61 16.71
CA ASP A 691 11.54 23.21 15.73
C ASP A 691 11.38 21.72 15.40
N ALA A 692 11.35 21.38 14.12
CA ALA A 692 11.31 20.00 13.65
C ALA A 692 11.75 19.94 12.19
N GLY A 693 12.63 19.01 11.85
CA GLY A 693 13.00 18.72 10.46
C GLY A 693 12.16 17.59 9.84
N THR A 694 11.39 16.86 10.66
CA THR A 694 10.47 15.81 10.18
C THR A 694 9.14 15.88 10.92
N VAL A 695 8.03 15.77 10.15
CA VAL A 695 6.67 15.57 10.69
C VAL A 695 6.07 14.30 10.10
N ILE A 696 5.48 13.47 10.95
CA ILE A 696 4.75 12.25 10.55
C ILE A 696 3.28 12.41 10.92
N VAL A 697 2.43 12.54 9.90
CA VAL A 697 0.97 12.73 10.07
C VAL A 697 0.28 11.38 10.23
N ALA A 698 -0.30 11.12 11.41
CA ALA A 698 -0.90 9.84 11.82
C ALA A 698 -2.35 10.03 12.32
N ILE A 699 -3.19 10.71 11.53
CA ILE A 699 -4.56 11.12 11.92
C ILE A 699 -5.67 10.23 11.35
N GLY A 700 -5.32 9.10 10.78
CA GLY A 700 -6.24 8.10 10.22
C GLY A 700 -6.11 7.94 8.72
N THR A 701 -6.92 7.04 8.18
CA THR A 701 -6.92 6.65 6.77
C THR A 701 -8.34 6.49 6.23
N ASN A 702 -8.49 6.62 4.92
CA ASN A 702 -9.72 6.44 4.17
C ASN A 702 -9.62 5.22 3.23
N PRO A 703 -10.74 4.67 2.75
CA PRO A 703 -10.76 3.66 1.70
C PRO A 703 -10.05 4.14 0.43
N ASN A 704 -9.45 3.19 -0.29
CA ASN A 704 -8.71 3.50 -1.51
C ASN A 704 -9.68 3.85 -2.66
N PRO A 705 -9.50 4.97 -3.37
CA PRO A 705 -10.37 5.38 -4.48
C PRO A 705 -10.35 4.42 -5.68
N LEU A 706 -9.35 3.55 -5.80
CA LEU A 706 -9.32 2.48 -6.81
C LEU A 706 -10.51 1.53 -6.70
N LEU A 707 -11.10 1.37 -5.51
CA LEU A 707 -12.27 0.51 -5.29
C LEU A 707 -13.49 0.95 -6.12
N ALA A 708 -13.63 2.24 -6.39
CA ALA A 708 -14.67 2.76 -7.26
C ALA A 708 -14.62 2.16 -8.66
N LYS A 709 -13.40 1.96 -9.18
CA LYS A 709 -13.15 1.37 -10.50
C LYS A 709 -13.15 -0.16 -10.46
N ALA A 710 -12.72 -0.72 -9.33
CA ALA A 710 -12.68 -2.16 -9.12
C ALA A 710 -14.08 -2.79 -9.04
N ALA A 711 -15.02 -2.09 -8.42
CA ALA A 711 -16.37 -2.58 -8.17
C ALA A 711 -17.44 -1.47 -8.41
N PRO A 712 -17.65 -1.05 -9.67
CA PRO A 712 -18.49 0.12 -9.98
C PRO A 712 -19.98 -0.09 -9.66
N ARG A 713 -20.46 -1.34 -9.55
CA ARG A 713 -21.84 -1.67 -9.19
C ARG A 713 -22.07 -1.77 -7.68
N VAL A 714 -21.01 -1.76 -6.88
CA VAL A 714 -21.12 -1.81 -5.42
C VAL A 714 -21.36 -0.41 -4.87
N LYS A 715 -22.45 -0.24 -4.10
CA LYS A 715 -22.78 1.04 -3.45
C LYS A 715 -21.72 1.41 -2.41
N ARG A 716 -21.49 2.71 -2.29
CA ARG A 716 -20.58 3.30 -1.30
C ARG A 716 -21.28 4.39 -0.50
N ASN A 717 -20.85 4.58 0.72
CA ASN A 717 -21.37 5.62 1.59
C ASN A 717 -20.71 6.98 1.32
N LYS A 718 -21.10 8.01 2.07
CA LYS A 718 -20.58 9.38 1.93
C LYS A 718 -19.09 9.54 2.22
N TRP A 719 -18.42 8.54 2.77
CA TRP A 719 -16.97 8.50 3.04
C TRP A 719 -16.22 7.58 2.06
N ASP A 720 -16.84 7.22 0.94
CA ASP A 720 -16.29 6.30 -0.07
C ASP A 720 -16.04 4.86 0.44
N ALA A 721 -16.46 4.51 1.65
CA ALA A 721 -16.44 3.13 2.13
C ALA A 721 -17.55 2.31 1.47
N ILE A 722 -17.30 1.00 1.30
CA ILE A 722 -18.29 0.09 0.76
C ILE A 722 -19.49 0.02 1.71
N ASP A 723 -20.70 0.18 1.16
CA ASP A 723 -21.95 0.01 1.86
C ASP A 723 -22.31 -1.49 1.90
N ALA A 724 -22.05 -2.13 3.04
CA ALA A 724 -22.30 -3.54 3.25
C ALA A 724 -23.04 -3.77 4.56
N GLU A 725 -23.87 -4.81 4.60
CA GLU A 725 -24.51 -5.26 5.83
C GLU A 725 -23.47 -5.76 6.83
N ASN A 726 -23.34 -5.09 7.98
CA ASN A 726 -22.26 -5.33 8.97
C ASN A 726 -22.22 -6.77 9.47
N ASP A 727 -23.37 -7.41 9.64
CA ASP A 727 -23.47 -8.78 10.18
C ASP A 727 -23.21 -9.86 9.13
N PHE A 728 -23.38 -9.55 7.86
CA PHE A 728 -23.34 -10.51 6.76
C PHE A 728 -22.27 -10.17 5.71
N GLY A 729 -21.80 -8.93 5.67
CA GLY A 729 -20.84 -8.46 4.66
C GLY A 729 -21.41 -8.42 3.24
N LYS A 730 -22.71 -8.58 3.04
CA LYS A 730 -23.36 -8.54 1.73
C LYS A 730 -23.36 -7.13 1.18
N THR A 731 -23.00 -6.98 -0.10
CA THR A 731 -23.03 -5.69 -0.79
C THR A 731 -24.28 -5.55 -1.65
N SER A 732 -24.46 -4.38 -2.27
CA SER A 732 -25.55 -4.16 -3.24
C SER A 732 -25.45 -5.02 -4.51
N GLN A 733 -24.30 -5.64 -4.79
CA GLN A 733 -24.08 -6.50 -5.94
C GLN A 733 -24.15 -7.98 -5.53
N PRO A 734 -25.05 -8.79 -6.08
CA PRO A 734 -25.15 -10.22 -5.78
C PRO A 734 -23.82 -10.95 -6.05
N GLY A 735 -23.44 -11.85 -5.14
CA GLY A 735 -22.17 -12.59 -5.20
C GLY A 735 -20.93 -11.78 -4.78
N VAL A 736 -21.11 -10.51 -4.38
CA VAL A 736 -20.03 -9.66 -3.89
C VAL A 736 -20.23 -9.34 -2.42
N PHE A 737 -19.18 -9.58 -1.63
CA PHE A 737 -19.16 -9.39 -0.20
C PHE A 737 -18.00 -8.46 0.17
N ALA A 738 -18.10 -7.77 1.31
CA ALA A 738 -17.04 -6.90 1.78
C ALA A 738 -16.93 -6.92 3.31
N GLY A 739 -15.75 -6.63 3.84
CA GLY A 739 -15.55 -6.56 5.29
C GLY A 739 -14.18 -6.02 5.68
N GLY A 740 -14.04 -5.66 6.96
CA GLY A 740 -12.89 -4.97 7.50
C GLY A 740 -12.90 -3.47 7.20
N ASP A 741 -11.74 -2.84 7.22
CA ASP A 741 -11.61 -1.38 7.18
C ASP A 741 -12.18 -0.74 5.88
N VAL A 742 -12.34 -1.49 4.83
CA VAL A 742 -12.99 -1.03 3.58
C VAL A 742 -14.47 -0.69 3.77
N VAL A 743 -15.11 -1.27 4.81
CA VAL A 743 -16.51 -1.03 5.20
C VAL A 743 -16.61 -0.09 6.40
N THR A 744 -15.83 -0.37 7.45
CA THR A 744 -15.95 0.33 8.75
C THR A 744 -15.06 1.55 8.91
N GLY A 745 -14.09 1.77 8.00
CA GLY A 745 -12.94 2.63 8.25
C GLY A 745 -11.89 1.89 9.09
N ALA A 746 -10.77 2.56 9.37
CA ALA A 746 -9.65 1.96 10.10
C ALA A 746 -10.07 1.49 11.51
N ALA A 747 -9.88 0.19 11.76
CA ALA A 747 -10.22 -0.50 13.01
C ALA A 747 -9.05 -1.38 13.49
N THR A 748 -9.33 -2.45 14.23
CA THR A 748 -8.30 -3.37 14.72
C THR A 748 -8.19 -4.62 13.84
N VAL A 749 -7.03 -5.29 13.91
CA VAL A 749 -6.78 -6.55 13.20
C VAL A 749 -7.89 -7.57 13.50
N ILE A 750 -8.25 -7.75 14.77
CA ILE A 750 -9.24 -8.76 15.18
C ILE A 750 -10.66 -8.41 14.78
N GLU A 751 -11.03 -7.13 14.71
CA GLU A 751 -12.34 -6.67 14.20
C GLU A 751 -12.45 -6.94 12.70
N ALA A 752 -11.38 -6.68 11.94
CA ALA A 752 -11.31 -7.02 10.53
C ALA A 752 -11.43 -8.54 10.30
N MET A 753 -10.78 -9.35 11.15
CA MET A 753 -10.93 -10.82 11.14
C MET A 753 -12.35 -11.25 11.46
N GLY A 754 -13.01 -10.62 12.45
CA GLY A 754 -14.40 -10.87 12.79
C GLY A 754 -15.35 -10.60 11.63
N ALA A 755 -15.17 -9.49 10.93
CA ALA A 755 -15.92 -9.18 9.70
C ALA A 755 -15.67 -10.25 8.61
N GLY A 756 -14.40 -10.67 8.43
CA GLY A 756 -14.04 -11.75 7.52
C GLY A 756 -14.75 -13.07 7.83
N LYS A 757 -14.82 -13.46 9.12
CA LYS A 757 -15.54 -14.68 9.54
C LYS A 757 -17.02 -14.63 9.19
N ARG A 758 -17.68 -13.52 9.50
CA ARG A 758 -19.11 -13.33 9.16
C ARG A 758 -19.35 -13.40 7.65
N ALA A 759 -18.48 -12.73 6.87
CA ALA A 759 -18.56 -12.75 5.42
C ALA A 759 -18.28 -14.16 4.85
N ALA A 760 -17.32 -14.92 5.37
CA ALA A 760 -17.06 -16.30 4.95
C ALA A 760 -18.29 -17.20 5.13
N LYS A 761 -18.98 -17.08 6.27
CA LYS A 761 -20.25 -17.79 6.51
C LYS A 761 -21.31 -17.40 5.50
N SER A 762 -21.48 -16.11 5.24
CA SER A 762 -22.48 -15.60 4.28
C SER A 762 -22.17 -16.01 2.84
N ILE A 763 -20.90 -16.06 2.45
CA ILE A 763 -20.45 -16.58 1.14
C ILE A 763 -20.80 -18.05 1.01
N HIS A 764 -20.54 -18.85 2.04
CA HIS A 764 -20.89 -20.26 2.06
C HIS A 764 -22.40 -20.46 1.87
N GLU A 765 -23.22 -19.79 2.67
CA GLU A 765 -24.70 -19.83 2.58
C GLU A 765 -25.17 -19.43 1.17
N TYR A 766 -24.68 -18.33 0.62
CA TYR A 766 -25.01 -17.85 -0.73
C TYR A 766 -24.72 -18.90 -1.83
N ILE A 767 -23.54 -19.53 -1.79
CA ILE A 767 -23.17 -20.54 -2.79
C ILE A 767 -24.06 -21.80 -2.64
N GLN A 768 -24.37 -22.22 -1.41
CA GLN A 768 -25.25 -23.37 -1.18
C GLN A 768 -26.69 -23.10 -1.67
N GLU A 769 -27.24 -21.93 -1.39
CA GLU A 769 -28.55 -21.49 -1.90
C GLU A 769 -28.62 -21.48 -3.43
N LYS A 770 -27.57 -20.92 -4.08
CA LYS A 770 -27.46 -20.88 -5.55
C LYS A 770 -27.48 -22.30 -6.16
N LYS A 771 -26.79 -23.26 -5.53
CA LYS A 771 -26.83 -24.67 -5.98
C LYS A 771 -28.19 -25.31 -5.83
N GLN A 772 -28.87 -25.06 -4.73
CA GLN A 772 -30.23 -25.61 -4.52
C GLN A 772 -31.21 -25.10 -5.59
N VAL A 773 -31.19 -23.79 -5.90
CA VAL A 773 -32.03 -23.19 -6.95
C VAL A 773 -31.70 -23.78 -8.32
N SER A 774 -30.41 -24.00 -8.65
CA SER A 774 -30.04 -24.59 -9.95
C SER A 774 -30.45 -26.05 -10.09
N VAL A 775 -30.47 -26.82 -9.01
CA VAL A 775 -30.98 -28.20 -9.03
C VAL A 775 -32.47 -28.22 -9.27
N VAL A 776 -33.26 -27.34 -8.60
CA VAL A 776 -34.72 -27.25 -8.77
C VAL A 776 -35.11 -26.75 -10.18
N ALA A 777 -34.30 -25.87 -10.79
CA ALA A 777 -34.55 -25.37 -12.14
C ALA A 777 -34.23 -26.39 -13.25
N ASN A 778 -33.45 -27.43 -12.96
CA ASN A 778 -33.06 -28.50 -13.89
C ASN A 778 -33.88 -29.80 -13.68
N CYS A 779 -34.79 -29.84 -12.67
CA CYS A 779 -35.80 -30.85 -12.48
C CYS A 779 -37.14 -30.38 -13.02
#